data_9e33e235fb92b87ffa5e5b9ea2fc1e10
#
_entry.id   9e33e235fb92b87ffa5e5b9ea2fc1e10
#
_cell.length_a   1.000
_cell.length_b   1.000
_cell.length_c   1.000
_cell.angle_alpha   90.00
_cell.angle_beta   90.00
_cell.angle_gamma   90.00
#
_symmetry.space_group_name_H-M   'P 1'
#
loop_
_entity.id
_entity.type
_entity.pdbx_description
1 polymer ?
#
loop_
_entity_poly.entity_id
_entity_poly.type
_entity_poly.pdbx_seq_one_letter_code
_entity_poly.pdbx_strand_id
1 'polypeptide(L)'
;MANKSTAKQRVVLLDSHAIIHRAYHALPDFMNSEGQPTGAIYGLATMLFKIITELKPDFIIACFDLPKKTFRHEAYEGYKAGRAKADEELVLQLIKSRDFFKALSIPIYEKEGFEADDLLGTIVKKLKNKKNTETIIASGDMDTLQLVEGDSVLVYTLKKGISDTILYNQQKVFDRFNFLPENLPDYKGLNGDPSDNIIGIKGIGDKTATTLISKFGTIEKIYKSLKKGDSELKSLGLTDRIVNLIKEGEEEALFSKTLATIRTDAPIDFSLPKKKWKDMVDKDKVAEFFRQMEFRSLQGRFLKILDAKEEIQSVNEETKEPKDKIEKAKIAYWLLNSERTNSDIEEIKFYKGSKTLDEAISKMEEDIEKENMSYVYKEIELPIVSIIKQMEENGILIDVEHLKKISKEYHQELSIIEKNIYKIAGQEFNINSPKQLAEILFDKLNIPTKGIKKSAGGSISTRESELEKIKEDHPIAKEILKHRELQKLLSTYIDTLPSFISGDGRLRASFIQTGTTTGRFASNNPNLQNIPTRTEKGNSIRNAFIAKPGHLLVSFDYSQIELRVAALLSQDPYFIRSFKQGKDIHTAVAMKVFNVNEENVTAEMRRRAKIINFGILYGMGVNALRENLGTDRKEAQIFYDNYFKQFPTIRGYLDSIKDFAKQNGYTITLFGRKRYFPAIKSPVPFIRAMAERMATNAPIQGTATADIIKIGMKKADYALKDKKLDSQAKLLLQVHDELIYEVKKDKLEEVIDIVKNSMEDIIPSKFLEGLDPVPLRVSVAYGQSWGVLK
;
A
#
# COMPACT_ATOMS: atom_id res chain seq x y z
N MET A 1 28.32 42.37 -23.34
CA MET A 1 28.78 41.44 -22.27
C MET A 1 27.54 40.81 -21.64
N ALA A 2 27.21 39.58 -22.03
CA ALA A 2 26.03 38.87 -21.50
C ALA A 2 26.30 38.47 -20.06
N ASN A 3 25.46 38.94 -19.11
CA ASN A 3 25.46 38.50 -17.72
C ASN A 3 25.23 36.97 -17.68
N LYS A 4 26.31 36.22 -17.43
CA LYS A 4 26.17 34.84 -17.00
C LYS A 4 25.51 34.86 -15.61
N SER A 5 24.20 34.61 -15.54
CA SER A 5 23.48 34.27 -14.33
C SER A 5 24.19 33.05 -13.75
N THR A 6 24.99 33.25 -12.69
CA THR A 6 25.59 32.14 -11.94
C THR A 6 24.45 31.36 -11.28
N ALA A 7 24.24 30.12 -11.70
CA ALA A 7 23.21 29.26 -11.13
C ALA A 7 23.40 29.18 -9.60
N LYS A 8 22.30 29.27 -8.82
CA LYS A 8 22.33 29.13 -7.38
C LYS A 8 22.86 27.77 -6.97
N GLN A 9 23.76 27.70 -5.99
CA GLN A 9 24.18 26.45 -5.36
C GLN A 9 23.07 25.92 -4.45
N ARG A 10 22.68 24.67 -4.65
CA ARG A 10 21.61 24.05 -3.88
C ARG A 10 22.17 23.15 -2.78
N VAL A 11 21.82 23.47 -1.53
CA VAL A 11 22.20 22.72 -0.33
C VAL A 11 20.95 22.04 0.22
N VAL A 12 20.95 20.71 0.30
CA VAL A 12 19.88 19.93 0.94
C VAL A 12 20.31 19.49 2.32
N LEU A 13 19.53 19.85 3.33
CA LEU A 13 19.69 19.47 4.71
C LEU A 13 18.66 18.40 5.05
N LEU A 14 19.10 17.25 5.53
CA LEU A 14 18.23 16.12 5.86
C LEU A 14 17.98 16.05 7.37
N ASP A 15 16.73 16.08 7.76
CA ASP A 15 16.29 15.58 9.05
C ASP A 15 16.26 14.04 8.98
N SER A 16 17.40 13.45 9.27
CA SER A 16 17.60 12.03 9.08
C SER A 16 16.76 11.18 10.03
N HIS A 17 16.54 11.68 11.25
CA HIS A 17 15.78 10.98 12.27
C HIS A 17 14.30 10.86 11.87
N ALA A 18 13.66 11.97 11.49
CA ALA A 18 12.27 11.98 11.03
C ALA A 18 12.08 11.15 9.74
N ILE A 19 13.04 11.20 8.81
CA ILE A 19 12.98 10.41 7.57
C ILE A 19 13.04 8.91 7.87
N ILE A 20 13.96 8.46 8.73
CA ILE A 20 14.12 7.04 9.10
C ILE A 20 12.89 6.52 9.85
N HIS A 21 12.38 7.26 10.82
CA HIS A 21 11.15 6.91 11.52
C HIS A 21 9.98 6.73 10.56
N ARG A 22 9.82 7.64 9.62
CA ARG A 22 8.76 7.55 8.62
C ARG A 22 8.92 6.35 7.70
N ALA A 23 10.15 6.03 7.29
CA ALA A 23 10.46 4.87 6.48
C ALA A 23 10.14 3.57 7.22
N TYR A 24 10.48 3.47 8.50
CA TYR A 24 10.20 2.33 9.35
C TYR A 24 8.70 2.01 9.43
N HIS A 25 7.86 3.02 9.65
CA HIS A 25 6.41 2.82 9.76
C HIS A 25 5.67 2.69 8.41
N ALA A 26 6.32 3.05 7.31
CA ALA A 26 5.72 3.00 5.97
C ALA A 26 5.98 1.70 5.21
N LEU A 27 6.98 0.93 5.60
CA LEU A 27 7.41 -0.28 4.90
C LEU A 27 7.19 -1.53 5.77
N PRO A 28 6.98 -2.71 5.14
CA PRO A 28 6.98 -3.98 5.85
C PRO A 28 8.35 -4.27 6.49
N ASP A 29 8.37 -5.19 7.45
CA ASP A 29 9.59 -5.67 8.09
C ASP A 29 10.44 -6.44 7.08
N PHE A 30 11.47 -5.79 6.52
CA PHE A 30 12.49 -6.42 5.71
C PHE A 30 13.68 -6.82 6.59
N MET A 31 14.20 -8.03 6.35
CA MET A 31 15.43 -8.53 6.98
C MET A 31 16.39 -9.02 5.91
N ASN A 32 17.70 -8.89 6.12
CA ASN A 32 18.70 -9.54 5.30
C ASN A 32 18.81 -11.04 5.64
N SER A 33 19.65 -11.78 4.92
CA SER A 33 19.86 -13.22 5.14
C SER A 33 20.42 -13.56 6.52
N GLU A 34 21.05 -12.61 7.21
CA GLU A 34 21.56 -12.73 8.59
C GLU A 34 20.48 -12.43 9.65
N GLY A 35 19.25 -12.10 9.24
CA GLY A 35 18.17 -11.76 10.16
C GLY A 35 18.24 -10.34 10.73
N GLN A 36 19.04 -9.45 10.15
CA GLN A 36 19.11 -8.05 10.57
C GLN A 36 17.98 -7.24 9.93
N PRO A 37 17.29 -6.35 10.68
CA PRO A 37 16.25 -5.51 10.12
C PRO A 37 16.84 -4.45 9.18
N THR A 38 16.26 -4.32 7.98
CA THR A 38 16.80 -3.46 6.90
C THR A 38 15.75 -2.53 6.30
N GLY A 39 14.46 -2.67 6.65
CA GLY A 39 13.34 -1.96 6.02
C GLY A 39 13.44 -0.44 6.10
N ALA A 40 13.80 0.11 7.28
CA ALA A 40 13.93 1.56 7.44
C ALA A 40 15.10 2.14 6.63
N ILE A 41 16.22 1.40 6.50
CA ILE A 41 17.37 1.83 5.70
C ILE A 41 17.04 1.77 4.21
N TYR A 42 16.30 0.75 3.77
CA TYR A 42 15.80 0.66 2.39
C TYR A 42 14.90 1.84 2.06
N GLY A 43 13.97 2.18 2.96
CA GLY A 43 13.10 3.33 2.80
C GLY A 43 13.86 4.66 2.80
N LEU A 44 14.81 4.83 3.72
CA LEU A 44 15.71 6.00 3.76
C LEU A 44 16.45 6.18 2.43
N ALA A 45 17.06 5.10 1.91
CA ALA A 45 17.78 5.14 0.63
C ALA A 45 16.84 5.52 -0.54
N THR A 46 15.63 4.93 -0.58
CA THR A 46 14.63 5.24 -1.60
C THR A 46 14.20 6.70 -1.55
N MET A 47 13.96 7.24 -0.35
CA MET A 47 13.59 8.64 -0.16
C MET A 47 14.74 9.58 -0.52
N LEU A 48 15.98 9.26 -0.12
CA LEU A 48 17.15 10.05 -0.46
C LEU A 48 17.37 10.11 -1.98
N PHE A 49 17.20 8.98 -2.68
CA PHE A 49 17.33 8.94 -4.14
C PHE A 49 16.26 9.80 -4.83
N LYS A 50 15.04 9.80 -4.29
CA LYS A 50 13.99 10.70 -4.77
C LYS A 50 14.36 12.17 -4.56
N ILE A 51 14.82 12.54 -3.35
CA ILE A 51 15.28 13.88 -2.99
C ILE A 51 16.39 14.32 -3.96
N ILE A 52 17.39 13.47 -4.21
CA ILE A 52 18.50 13.78 -5.12
C ILE A 52 18.00 13.99 -6.56
N THR A 53 17.09 13.14 -7.01
CA THR A 53 16.55 13.21 -8.37
C THR A 53 15.69 14.45 -8.59
N GLU A 54 14.80 14.78 -7.64
CA GLU A 54 13.88 15.90 -7.75
C GLU A 54 14.57 17.25 -7.49
N LEU A 55 15.42 17.31 -6.45
CA LEU A 55 16.02 18.56 -6.01
C LEU A 55 17.40 18.84 -6.63
N LYS A 56 18.08 17.85 -7.19
CA LYS A 56 19.41 17.98 -7.82
C LYS A 56 20.40 18.77 -6.96
N PRO A 57 20.72 18.32 -5.72
CA PRO A 57 21.55 19.07 -4.79
C PRO A 57 23.02 19.12 -5.22
N ASP A 58 23.66 20.27 -5.01
CA ASP A 58 25.11 20.40 -5.07
C ASP A 58 25.76 19.83 -3.79
N PHE A 59 25.10 20.01 -2.64
CA PHE A 59 25.56 19.57 -1.32
C PHE A 59 24.41 18.89 -0.57
N ILE A 60 24.72 17.82 0.13
CA ILE A 60 23.78 17.11 1.02
C ILE A 60 24.41 17.00 2.39
N ILE A 61 23.63 17.26 3.44
CA ILE A 61 24.06 17.24 4.83
C ILE A 61 22.99 16.52 5.65
N ALA A 62 23.40 15.60 6.52
CA ALA A 62 22.52 14.83 7.38
C ALA A 62 22.60 15.34 8.83
N CYS A 63 21.46 15.63 9.46
CA CYS A 63 21.37 15.97 10.87
C CYS A 63 20.68 14.84 11.64
N PHE A 64 21.18 14.53 12.83
CA PHE A 64 20.68 13.44 13.68
C PHE A 64 20.42 13.90 15.12
N ASP A 65 19.39 13.31 15.71
CA ASP A 65 19.19 13.35 17.16
C ASP A 65 20.13 12.34 17.84
N LEU A 66 20.59 12.73 19.03
CA LEU A 66 21.27 11.81 19.93
C LEU A 66 20.28 11.29 21.00
N PRO A 67 20.43 10.04 21.49
CA PRO A 67 19.56 9.47 22.52
C PRO A 67 19.90 10.02 23.92
N LYS A 68 19.95 11.36 24.05
CA LYS A 68 20.30 12.09 25.28
C LYS A 68 19.28 13.20 25.52
N LYS A 69 19.16 13.61 26.77
CA LYS A 69 18.33 14.78 27.15
C LYS A 69 18.83 16.04 26.44
N THR A 70 17.89 16.86 26.00
CA THR A 70 18.16 18.14 25.36
C THR A 70 17.78 19.29 26.32
N PHE A 71 18.15 20.53 26.03
CA PHE A 71 17.78 21.68 26.82
C PHE A 71 16.25 21.78 27.03
N ARG A 72 15.43 21.26 26.11
CA ARG A 72 13.95 21.22 26.24
C ARG A 72 13.53 20.27 27.37
N HIS A 73 14.19 19.11 27.49
CA HIS A 73 13.94 18.15 28.57
C HIS A 73 14.43 18.68 29.94
N GLU A 74 15.48 19.54 29.94
CA GLU A 74 15.95 20.20 31.15
C GLU A 74 14.99 21.31 31.61
N ALA A 75 14.41 22.05 30.63
CA ALA A 75 13.44 23.11 30.93
C ALA A 75 12.04 22.55 31.28
N TYR A 76 11.66 21.41 30.76
CA TYR A 76 10.34 20.80 30.93
C TYR A 76 10.41 19.27 30.96
N GLU A 77 10.26 18.67 32.11
CA GLU A 77 10.32 17.21 32.31
C GLU A 77 9.25 16.47 31.51
N GLY A 78 8.09 17.10 31.25
CA GLY A 78 7.01 16.57 30.42
C GLY A 78 7.29 16.59 28.94
N TYR A 79 8.37 17.24 28.46
CA TYR A 79 8.65 17.34 27.03
C TYR A 79 8.83 15.94 26.39
N LYS A 80 8.05 15.65 25.36
CA LYS A 80 8.03 14.33 24.68
C LYS A 80 7.76 13.11 25.58
N ALA A 81 7.27 13.31 26.81
CA ALA A 81 7.04 12.22 27.77
C ALA A 81 5.99 11.18 27.29
N GLY A 82 5.10 11.57 26.39
CA GLY A 82 4.09 10.69 25.79
C GLY A 82 4.59 9.83 24.62
N ARG A 83 5.85 10.00 24.17
CA ARG A 83 6.40 9.21 23.06
C ARG A 83 6.74 7.80 23.55
N ALA A 84 6.25 6.77 22.83
CA ALA A 84 6.64 5.38 23.08
C ALA A 84 8.15 5.21 22.85
N LYS A 85 8.78 4.31 23.61
CA LYS A 85 10.16 3.93 23.35
C LYS A 85 10.26 3.36 21.93
N ALA A 86 11.31 3.74 21.20
CA ALA A 86 11.59 3.18 19.90
C ALA A 86 11.81 1.67 20.02
N ASP A 87 11.28 0.91 19.07
CA ASP A 87 11.50 -0.52 18.97
C ASP A 87 13.00 -0.82 18.79
N GLU A 88 13.49 -1.91 19.37
CA GLU A 88 14.90 -2.30 19.28
C GLU A 88 15.39 -2.40 17.83
N GLU A 89 14.55 -2.90 16.93
CA GLU A 89 14.83 -2.99 15.50
C GLU A 89 15.00 -1.62 14.84
N LEU A 90 14.22 -0.62 15.25
CA LEU A 90 14.38 0.75 14.76
C LEU A 90 15.68 1.37 15.29
N VAL A 91 16.03 1.13 16.55
CA VAL A 91 17.29 1.62 17.15
C VAL A 91 18.50 1.07 16.40
N LEU A 92 18.51 -0.22 16.07
CA LEU A 92 19.60 -0.83 15.28
C LEU A 92 19.71 -0.18 13.91
N GLN A 93 18.60 0.09 13.25
CA GLN A 93 18.58 0.72 11.94
C GLN A 93 18.96 2.21 11.99
N LEU A 94 18.62 2.94 13.07
CA LEU A 94 19.11 4.29 13.32
C LEU A 94 20.64 4.35 13.45
N ILE A 95 21.23 3.38 14.14
CA ILE A 95 22.70 3.28 14.23
C ILE A 95 23.29 2.99 12.86
N LYS A 96 22.79 1.98 12.15
CA LYS A 96 23.27 1.56 10.84
C LYS A 96 23.09 2.61 9.73
N SER A 97 22.12 3.49 9.85
CA SER A 97 21.91 4.58 8.89
C SER A 97 23.07 5.59 8.84
N ARG A 98 23.84 5.73 9.91
CA ARG A 98 25.05 6.54 9.90
C ARG A 98 26.12 5.94 8.96
N ASP A 99 26.24 4.63 8.90
CA ASP A 99 27.13 3.94 7.97
C ASP A 99 26.66 4.15 6.51
N PHE A 100 25.36 4.18 6.28
CA PHE A 100 24.76 4.51 4.97
C PHE A 100 25.17 5.92 4.50
N PHE A 101 25.04 6.93 5.34
CA PHE A 101 25.43 8.30 4.99
C PHE A 101 26.94 8.42 4.80
N LYS A 102 27.76 7.74 5.63
CA LYS A 102 29.22 7.68 5.46
C LYS A 102 29.61 7.04 4.13
N ALA A 103 28.96 5.92 3.75
CA ALA A 103 29.19 5.27 2.46
C ALA A 103 28.90 6.21 1.29
N LEU A 104 27.86 7.05 1.40
CA LEU A 104 27.49 8.07 0.43
C LEU A 104 28.35 9.34 0.50
N SER A 105 29.35 9.41 1.36
CA SER A 105 30.16 10.60 1.60
C SER A 105 29.35 11.85 1.99
N ILE A 106 28.22 11.65 2.69
CA ILE A 106 27.35 12.71 3.20
C ILE A 106 27.80 13.08 4.61
N PRO A 107 28.16 14.34 4.88
CA PRO A 107 28.52 14.80 6.23
C PRO A 107 27.36 14.63 7.20
N ILE A 108 27.70 14.15 8.41
CA ILE A 108 26.74 13.97 9.50
C ILE A 108 27.01 14.99 10.59
N TYR A 109 25.94 15.64 11.06
CA TYR A 109 25.97 16.54 12.21
C TYR A 109 25.07 16.02 13.30
N GLU A 110 25.60 15.92 14.49
CA GLU A 110 24.88 15.56 15.73
C GLU A 110 25.55 16.29 16.91
N LYS A 111 24.76 16.73 17.89
CA LYS A 111 25.26 17.49 19.03
C LYS A 111 24.48 17.18 20.31
N GLU A 112 25.19 16.81 21.34
CA GLU A 112 24.59 16.60 22.67
C GLU A 112 23.92 17.86 23.20
N GLY A 113 22.72 17.71 23.76
CA GLY A 113 21.92 18.83 24.29
C GLY A 113 21.06 19.54 23.25
N PHE A 114 21.16 19.20 21.95
CA PHE A 114 20.40 19.76 20.84
C PHE A 114 19.69 18.68 20.03
N GLU A 115 18.57 19.03 19.42
CA GLU A 115 17.85 18.17 18.50
C GLU A 115 18.30 18.42 17.05
N ALA A 116 17.99 17.49 16.15
CA ALA A 116 18.30 17.61 14.71
C ALA A 116 17.78 18.94 14.13
N ASP A 117 16.58 19.37 14.55
CA ASP A 117 15.97 20.63 14.09
C ASP A 117 16.81 21.85 14.47
N ASP A 118 17.42 21.87 15.67
CA ASP A 118 18.29 22.95 16.11
C ASP A 118 19.60 23.00 15.28
N LEU A 119 20.08 21.82 14.85
CA LEU A 119 21.23 21.75 13.95
C LEU A 119 20.85 22.27 12.56
N LEU A 120 19.66 21.88 12.05
CA LEU A 120 19.12 22.40 10.78
C LEU A 120 19.00 23.93 10.83
N GLY A 121 18.38 24.47 11.87
CA GLY A 121 18.23 25.92 12.07
C GLY A 121 19.58 26.65 12.14
N THR A 122 20.55 26.07 12.84
CA THR A 122 21.90 26.62 12.96
C THR A 122 22.63 26.62 11.62
N ILE A 123 22.52 25.55 10.83
CA ILE A 123 23.15 25.46 9.52
C ILE A 123 22.48 26.45 8.54
N VAL A 124 21.14 26.54 8.54
CA VAL A 124 20.40 27.54 7.74
C VAL A 124 20.92 28.95 8.04
N LYS A 125 21.04 29.33 9.32
CA LYS A 125 21.56 30.64 9.71
C LYS A 125 22.98 30.91 9.22
N LYS A 126 23.88 29.90 9.29
CA LYS A 126 25.25 30.00 8.77
C LYS A 126 25.29 30.09 7.24
N LEU A 127 24.35 29.50 6.54
CA LEU A 127 24.24 29.54 5.08
C LEU A 127 23.62 30.83 4.56
N LYS A 128 22.80 31.53 5.34
CA LYS A 128 22.12 32.78 4.98
C LYS A 128 23.09 33.85 4.46
N ASN A 129 24.31 33.90 4.97
CA ASN A 129 25.32 34.87 4.59
C ASN A 129 26.10 34.47 3.30
N LYS A 130 25.84 33.28 2.74
CA LYS A 130 26.49 32.86 1.48
C LYS A 130 25.67 33.31 0.29
N LYS A 131 26.20 34.23 -0.49
CA LYS A 131 25.58 34.68 -1.73
C LYS A 131 25.38 33.51 -2.70
N ASN A 132 24.26 33.49 -3.36
CA ASN A 132 23.92 32.52 -4.41
C ASN A 132 23.67 31.08 -3.91
N THR A 133 23.17 30.92 -2.66
CA THR A 133 22.84 29.62 -2.07
C THR A 133 21.32 29.52 -1.89
N GLU A 134 20.75 28.39 -2.32
CA GLU A 134 19.37 27.97 -2.03
C GLU A 134 19.45 26.79 -1.04
N THR A 135 18.79 26.90 0.10
CA THR A 135 18.78 25.86 1.12
C THR A 135 17.42 25.17 1.15
N ILE A 136 17.40 23.84 1.06
CA ILE A 136 16.18 23.03 1.14
C ILE A 136 16.30 22.07 2.31
N ILE A 137 15.40 22.16 3.28
CA ILE A 137 15.30 21.24 4.40
C ILE A 137 14.38 20.10 3.97
N ALA A 138 14.85 18.87 3.99
CA ALA A 138 14.05 17.68 3.77
C ALA A 138 13.71 17.05 5.12
N SER A 139 12.47 17.23 5.57
CA SER A 139 11.99 16.72 6.86
C SER A 139 10.56 16.19 6.77
N GLY A 140 10.24 15.21 7.60
CA GLY A 140 8.88 14.76 7.88
C GLY A 140 8.17 15.61 8.94
N ASP A 141 8.91 16.46 9.66
CA ASP A 141 8.41 17.30 10.73
C ASP A 141 7.99 18.68 10.21
N MET A 142 6.77 19.08 10.54
CA MET A 142 6.20 20.36 10.12
C MET A 142 6.76 21.55 10.91
N ASP A 143 7.46 21.31 12.01
CA ASP A 143 8.08 22.35 12.83
C ASP A 143 9.18 23.07 12.07
N THR A 144 9.85 22.37 11.17
CA THR A 144 10.86 22.93 10.28
C THR A 144 10.33 24.03 9.37
N LEU A 145 8.99 24.14 9.19
CA LEU A 145 8.38 25.23 8.41
C LEU A 145 8.65 26.62 8.99
N GLN A 146 8.94 26.72 10.29
CA GLN A 146 9.33 28.01 10.89
C GLN A 146 10.65 28.57 10.32
N LEU A 147 11.47 27.72 9.68
CA LEU A 147 12.76 28.09 9.08
C LEU A 147 12.62 28.58 7.62
N VAL A 148 11.44 28.50 7.02
CA VAL A 148 11.20 28.94 5.65
C VAL A 148 11.39 30.44 5.52
N GLU A 149 12.16 30.90 4.53
CA GLU A 149 12.43 32.31 4.28
C GLU A 149 12.38 32.64 2.78
N GLY A 150 11.31 33.29 2.35
CA GLY A 150 11.07 33.62 0.94
C GLY A 150 11.21 32.41 0.02
N ASP A 151 12.10 32.55 -0.97
CA ASP A 151 12.51 31.47 -1.90
C ASP A 151 13.98 31.08 -1.70
N SER A 152 14.61 31.48 -0.58
CA SER A 152 16.01 31.16 -0.24
C SER A 152 16.12 29.95 0.67
N VAL A 153 15.15 29.75 1.56
CA VAL A 153 15.05 28.60 2.45
C VAL A 153 13.69 27.94 2.25
N LEU A 154 13.68 26.72 1.76
CA LEU A 154 12.48 25.95 1.46
C LEU A 154 12.42 24.68 2.33
N VAL A 155 11.24 24.13 2.54
CA VAL A 155 11.05 22.83 3.20
C VAL A 155 10.39 21.84 2.25
N TYR A 156 11.08 20.74 2.01
CA TYR A 156 10.60 19.61 1.23
C TYR A 156 10.10 18.54 2.19
N THR A 157 8.80 18.29 2.18
CA THR A 157 8.18 17.32 3.08
C THR A 157 7.31 16.31 2.34
N LEU A 158 7.06 15.17 2.99
CA LEU A 158 6.20 14.10 2.52
C LEU A 158 4.76 14.35 2.96
N LYS A 159 3.82 14.37 2.02
CA LYS A 159 2.40 14.56 2.28
C LYS A 159 1.73 13.25 2.70
N LYS A 160 1.95 12.15 1.91
CA LYS A 160 1.39 10.84 2.18
C LYS A 160 2.34 9.73 1.72
N GLY A 161 2.68 8.77 2.61
CA GLY A 161 3.64 7.69 2.30
C GLY A 161 5.03 8.21 1.97
N ILE A 162 5.73 7.52 1.06
CA ILE A 162 7.09 7.88 0.60
C ILE A 162 7.09 8.58 -0.77
N SER A 163 5.96 8.64 -1.47
CA SER A 163 5.90 9.08 -2.87
C SER A 163 5.26 10.45 -3.08
N ASP A 164 4.36 10.90 -2.21
CA ASP A 164 3.67 12.18 -2.35
C ASP A 164 4.41 13.27 -1.55
N THR A 165 4.96 14.26 -2.25
CA THR A 165 5.84 15.29 -1.69
C THR A 165 5.34 16.69 -2.00
N ILE A 166 5.69 17.64 -1.14
CA ILE A 166 5.38 19.07 -1.33
C ILE A 166 6.60 19.91 -0.95
N LEU A 167 6.91 20.91 -1.75
CA LEU A 167 7.93 21.91 -1.46
C LEU A 167 7.25 23.20 -0.97
N TYR A 168 7.47 23.54 0.30
CA TYR A 168 6.96 24.75 0.93
C TYR A 168 7.94 25.92 0.76
N ASN A 169 7.42 27.01 0.24
CA ASN A 169 8.00 28.36 0.35
C ASN A 169 7.11 29.21 1.26
N GLN A 170 7.48 30.46 1.48
CA GLN A 170 6.75 31.36 2.37
C GLN A 170 5.27 31.51 1.97
N GLN A 171 4.95 31.60 0.68
CA GLN A 171 3.56 31.73 0.21
C GLN A 171 2.74 30.46 0.56
N LYS A 172 3.27 29.28 0.33
CA LYS A 172 2.56 28.03 0.65
C LYS A 172 2.38 27.80 2.15
N VAL A 173 3.29 28.30 3.01
CA VAL A 173 3.10 28.30 4.45
C VAL A 173 1.97 29.26 4.81
N PHE A 174 1.96 30.47 4.25
CA PHE A 174 0.90 31.44 4.44
C PHE A 174 -0.46 30.91 3.98
N ASP A 175 -0.54 30.31 2.81
CA ASP A 175 -1.77 29.72 2.26
C ASP A 175 -2.33 28.61 3.18
N ARG A 176 -1.46 27.91 3.90
CA ARG A 176 -1.85 26.82 4.81
C ARG A 176 -2.29 27.30 6.19
N PHE A 177 -1.57 28.25 6.76
CA PHE A 177 -1.73 28.65 8.17
C PHE A 177 -2.30 30.06 8.34
N ASN A 178 -2.37 30.84 7.27
CA ASN A 178 -2.78 32.26 7.26
C ASN A 178 -1.89 33.18 8.12
N PHE A 179 -0.62 32.80 8.32
CA PHE A 179 0.42 33.62 8.94
C PHE A 179 1.81 33.26 8.38
N LEU A 180 2.82 34.11 8.65
CA LEU A 180 4.17 33.90 8.14
C LEU A 180 4.90 32.74 8.86
N PRO A 181 5.86 32.07 8.20
CA PRO A 181 6.65 30.96 8.77
C PRO A 181 7.23 31.25 10.15
N GLU A 182 7.81 32.42 10.33
CA GLU A 182 8.44 32.89 11.56
C GLU A 182 7.48 32.94 12.77
N ASN A 183 6.18 32.97 12.53
CA ASN A 183 5.14 32.99 13.57
C ASN A 183 4.64 31.59 13.99
N LEU A 184 5.17 30.55 13.41
CA LEU A 184 4.79 29.18 13.79
C LEU A 184 5.07 28.86 15.27
N PRO A 185 6.20 29.28 15.88
CA PRO A 185 6.41 29.14 17.32
C PRO A 185 5.39 29.91 18.16
N ASP A 186 4.96 31.09 17.72
CA ASP A 186 3.93 31.87 18.41
C ASP A 186 2.57 31.17 18.38
N TYR A 187 2.21 30.63 17.20
CA TYR A 187 1.01 29.81 17.06
C TYR A 187 1.03 28.59 18.00
N LYS A 188 2.15 27.86 18.06
CA LYS A 188 2.31 26.72 18.98
C LYS A 188 2.36 27.15 20.44
N GLY A 189 2.88 28.32 20.71
CA GLY A 189 2.84 28.91 22.04
C GLY A 189 1.42 29.10 22.58
N LEU A 190 0.47 29.46 21.71
CA LEU A 190 -0.94 29.62 22.08
C LEU A 190 -1.70 28.29 22.08
N ASN A 191 -1.58 27.52 21.01
CA ASN A 191 -2.36 26.29 20.76
C ASN A 191 -1.79 25.06 21.46
N GLY A 192 -0.50 25.09 21.81
CA GLY A 192 0.26 23.92 22.24
C GLY A 192 0.64 22.99 21.07
N ASP A 193 1.33 21.90 21.42
CA ASP A 193 1.65 20.80 20.52
C ASP A 193 1.54 19.46 21.25
N PRO A 194 0.45 18.71 21.04
CA PRO A 194 0.27 17.41 21.67
C PRO A 194 1.33 16.36 21.27
N SER A 195 1.97 16.49 20.10
CA SER A 195 2.98 15.53 19.63
C SER A 195 4.26 15.60 20.45
N ASP A 196 4.61 16.79 20.93
CA ASP A 196 5.78 17.08 21.77
C ASP A 196 5.41 17.37 23.23
N ASN A 197 4.12 17.21 23.56
CA ASN A 197 3.57 17.51 24.88
C ASN A 197 3.83 18.97 25.30
N ILE A 198 3.78 19.91 24.37
CA ILE A 198 3.82 21.35 24.64
C ILE A 198 2.42 21.83 24.97
N ILE A 199 2.26 22.50 26.13
CA ILE A 199 0.95 22.72 26.74
C ILE A 199 0.12 23.78 26.00
N GLY A 200 0.72 24.91 25.60
CA GLY A 200 0.00 26.09 25.14
C GLY A 200 -0.88 26.70 26.25
N ILE A 201 -1.86 27.50 25.86
CA ILE A 201 -2.89 28.00 26.78
C ILE A 201 -4.08 27.02 26.74
N LYS A 202 -4.38 26.38 27.88
CA LYS A 202 -5.48 25.44 28.02
C LYS A 202 -6.82 26.08 27.63
N GLY A 203 -7.46 25.55 26.58
CA GLY A 203 -8.75 26.06 26.06
C GLY A 203 -8.61 27.01 24.87
N ILE A 204 -7.40 27.32 24.43
CA ILE A 204 -7.12 28.01 23.18
C ILE A 204 -6.78 26.93 22.14
N GLY A 205 -7.62 26.79 21.11
CA GLY A 205 -7.42 25.83 20.03
C GLY A 205 -6.96 26.49 18.75
N ASP A 206 -6.73 25.64 17.72
CA ASP A 206 -6.22 26.00 16.39
C ASP A 206 -6.86 27.27 15.80
N LYS A 207 -8.19 27.33 15.71
CA LYS A 207 -8.91 28.47 15.13
C LYS A 207 -8.62 29.80 15.85
N THR A 208 -8.62 29.77 17.17
CA THR A 208 -8.37 30.97 17.98
C THR A 208 -6.91 31.41 17.86
N ALA A 209 -5.98 30.49 17.98
CA ALA A 209 -4.55 30.76 17.83
C ALA A 209 -4.24 31.32 16.43
N THR A 210 -4.78 30.69 15.36
CA THR A 210 -4.63 31.20 13.98
C THR A 210 -5.18 32.62 13.84
N THR A 211 -6.39 32.92 14.37
CA THR A 211 -6.98 34.25 14.27
C THR A 211 -6.09 35.31 14.97
N LEU A 212 -5.57 34.98 16.16
CA LEU A 212 -4.69 35.89 16.91
C LEU A 212 -3.37 36.13 16.21
N ILE A 213 -2.71 35.07 15.73
CA ILE A 213 -1.40 35.18 15.08
C ILE A 213 -1.54 35.86 13.71
N SER A 214 -2.58 35.57 12.94
CA SER A 214 -2.84 36.29 11.67
C SER A 214 -3.03 37.78 11.87
N LYS A 215 -3.59 38.23 13.00
CA LYS A 215 -3.84 39.65 13.28
C LYS A 215 -2.62 40.34 13.92
N PHE A 216 -2.01 39.73 14.92
CA PHE A 216 -0.98 40.36 15.73
C PHE A 216 0.45 39.92 15.36
N GLY A 217 0.61 38.79 14.69
CA GLY A 217 1.88 38.20 14.32
C GLY A 217 2.55 37.44 15.49
N THR A 218 2.78 38.09 16.62
CA THR A 218 3.51 37.47 17.74
C THR A 218 2.74 37.54 19.07
N ILE A 219 3.05 36.64 19.99
CA ILE A 219 2.48 36.60 21.34
C ILE A 219 2.75 37.93 22.09
N GLU A 220 3.95 38.47 22.00
CA GLU A 220 4.31 39.73 22.65
C GLU A 220 3.44 40.91 22.21
N LYS A 221 3.04 40.93 20.92
CA LYS A 221 2.14 41.98 20.41
C LYS A 221 0.70 41.78 20.89
N ILE A 222 0.25 40.53 21.09
CA ILE A 222 -1.06 40.23 21.67
C ILE A 222 -1.11 40.81 23.10
N TYR A 223 -0.12 40.50 23.93
CA TYR A 223 -0.10 40.99 25.30
C TYR A 223 0.14 42.50 25.38
N LYS A 224 0.88 43.09 24.45
CA LYS A 224 1.00 44.56 24.35
C LYS A 224 -0.34 45.23 24.01
N SER A 225 -1.17 44.60 23.19
CA SER A 225 -2.53 45.07 22.91
C SER A 225 -3.43 44.92 24.13
N LEU A 226 -3.39 43.76 24.83
CA LEU A 226 -4.15 43.53 26.06
C LEU A 226 -3.84 44.52 27.19
N LYS A 227 -2.60 44.98 27.32
CA LYS A 227 -2.22 46.05 28.26
C LYS A 227 -2.89 47.39 27.98
N LYS A 228 -3.39 47.60 26.76
CA LYS A 228 -4.14 48.79 26.38
C LYS A 228 -5.68 48.61 26.47
N GLY A 229 -6.15 47.39 26.66
CA GLY A 229 -7.56 47.02 26.81
C GLY A 229 -7.96 45.85 25.91
N ASP A 230 -9.17 45.35 26.14
CA ASP A 230 -9.67 44.11 25.51
C ASP A 230 -10.38 44.34 24.18
N SER A 231 -10.61 45.60 23.82
CA SER A 231 -11.46 45.98 22.71
C SER A 231 -10.98 45.40 21.35
N GLU A 232 -9.66 45.33 21.14
CA GLU A 232 -9.08 44.82 19.90
C GLU A 232 -9.26 43.31 19.77
N LEU A 233 -9.11 42.56 20.86
CA LEU A 233 -9.36 41.10 20.87
C LEU A 233 -10.85 40.79 20.69
N LYS A 234 -11.73 41.57 21.34
CA LYS A 234 -13.19 41.42 21.23
C LYS A 234 -13.67 41.73 19.82
N SER A 235 -13.02 42.67 19.11
CA SER A 235 -13.34 42.98 17.72
C SER A 235 -13.10 41.78 16.75
N LEU A 236 -12.27 40.82 17.14
CA LEU A 236 -12.05 39.57 16.41
C LEU A 236 -13.13 38.49 16.65
N GLY A 237 -14.18 38.83 17.42
CA GLY A 237 -15.25 37.91 17.78
C GLY A 237 -14.91 36.97 18.93
N LEU A 238 -13.85 37.25 19.71
CA LEU A 238 -13.47 36.46 20.87
C LEU A 238 -14.38 36.78 22.03
N THR A 239 -14.84 35.75 22.72
CA THR A 239 -15.68 35.89 23.94
C THR A 239 -14.86 36.33 25.13
N ASP A 240 -15.51 36.95 26.15
CA ASP A 240 -14.86 37.36 27.39
C ASP A 240 -14.11 36.22 28.05
N ARG A 241 -14.64 34.98 27.96
CA ARG A 241 -13.97 33.79 28.48
C ARG A 241 -12.64 33.55 27.76
N ILE A 242 -12.58 33.64 26.44
CA ILE A 242 -11.36 33.45 25.68
C ILE A 242 -10.33 34.54 25.98
N VAL A 243 -10.79 35.80 26.05
CA VAL A 243 -9.92 36.94 26.40
C VAL A 243 -9.31 36.76 27.79
N ASN A 244 -10.08 36.29 28.77
CA ASN A 244 -9.56 36.01 30.11
C ASN A 244 -8.54 34.86 30.13
N LEU A 245 -8.81 33.75 29.39
CA LEU A 245 -7.85 32.66 29.27
C LEU A 245 -6.51 33.15 28.67
N ILE A 246 -6.56 34.04 27.70
CA ILE A 246 -5.34 34.60 27.10
C ILE A 246 -4.62 35.49 28.11
N LYS A 247 -5.33 36.33 28.88
CA LYS A 247 -4.74 37.18 29.91
C LYS A 247 -4.01 36.40 30.99
N GLU A 248 -4.61 35.31 31.44
CA GLU A 248 -4.07 34.45 32.52
C GLU A 248 -2.94 33.54 32.03
N GLY A 249 -2.90 33.23 30.73
CA GLY A 249 -1.97 32.27 30.14
C GLY A 249 -0.69 32.89 29.54
N GLU A 250 -0.24 34.10 29.95
CA GLU A 250 0.94 34.76 29.36
C GLU A 250 2.20 33.92 29.56
N GLU A 251 2.45 33.44 30.78
CA GLU A 251 3.64 32.64 31.09
C GLU A 251 3.65 31.32 30.37
N GLU A 252 2.53 30.59 30.33
CA GLU A 252 2.39 29.32 29.62
C GLU A 252 2.61 29.49 28.13
N ALA A 253 2.07 30.56 27.53
CA ALA A 253 2.22 30.83 26.09
C ALA A 253 3.68 31.13 25.74
N LEU A 254 4.37 31.98 26.51
CA LEU A 254 5.77 32.31 26.27
C LEU A 254 6.69 31.11 26.52
N PHE A 255 6.41 30.31 27.53
CA PHE A 255 7.13 29.10 27.82
C PHE A 255 6.96 28.07 26.70
N SER A 256 5.72 27.83 26.27
CA SER A 256 5.41 26.93 25.15
C SER A 256 6.02 27.42 23.86
N LYS A 257 6.01 28.70 23.55
CA LYS A 257 6.73 29.29 22.41
C LYS A 257 8.23 28.98 22.48
N THR A 258 8.85 29.11 23.67
CA THR A 258 10.27 28.79 23.85
C THR A 258 10.59 27.34 23.52
N LEU A 259 9.75 26.42 23.97
CA LEU A 259 9.91 25.00 23.66
C LEU A 259 9.72 24.68 22.16
N ALA A 260 8.76 25.36 21.51
CA ALA A 260 8.47 25.18 20.10
C ALA A 260 9.48 25.85 19.15
N THR A 261 10.30 26.77 19.66
CA THR A 261 11.26 27.52 18.84
C THR A 261 12.49 26.68 18.53
N ILE A 262 12.81 26.53 17.23
CA ILE A 262 14.05 25.91 16.76
C ILE A 262 15.22 26.86 17.03
N ARG A 263 16.23 26.40 17.76
CA ARG A 263 17.44 27.18 18.05
C ARG A 263 18.34 27.25 16.82
N THR A 264 19.04 28.39 16.69
CA THR A 264 19.91 28.66 15.55
C THR A 264 21.36 28.98 15.98
N ASP A 265 21.72 28.53 17.18
CA ASP A 265 22.98 28.82 17.85
C ASP A 265 23.66 27.58 18.45
N ALA A 266 23.31 26.38 17.95
CA ALA A 266 23.94 25.14 18.36
C ALA A 266 25.47 25.22 18.10
N PRO A 267 26.31 24.81 19.08
CA PRO A 267 27.78 24.94 19.00
C PRO A 267 28.36 23.82 18.12
N ILE A 268 28.10 23.90 16.80
CA ILE A 268 28.63 22.98 15.78
C ILE A 268 29.67 23.70 14.91
N ASP A 269 30.74 22.99 14.56
CA ASP A 269 31.72 23.43 13.58
C ASP A 269 31.24 23.02 12.19
N PHE A 270 30.44 23.92 11.57
CA PHE A 270 29.87 23.70 10.26
C PHE A 270 30.65 24.43 9.18
N SER A 271 31.06 23.71 8.14
CA SER A 271 31.56 24.25 6.89
C SER A 271 31.03 23.45 5.70
N LEU A 272 30.68 24.14 4.61
CA LEU A 272 30.31 23.44 3.38
C LEU A 272 31.54 22.67 2.84
N PRO A 273 31.33 21.42 2.35
CA PRO A 273 32.40 20.67 1.68
C PRO A 273 33.00 21.47 0.53
N LYS A 274 34.31 21.28 0.27
CA LYS A 274 35.02 21.96 -0.83
C LYS A 274 34.60 21.46 -2.21
N LYS A 275 34.10 20.22 -2.32
CA LYS A 275 33.64 19.60 -3.55
C LYS A 275 32.13 19.34 -3.48
N LYS A 276 31.46 19.33 -4.63
CA LYS A 276 30.06 18.95 -4.72
C LYS A 276 29.90 17.48 -4.27
N TRP A 277 28.72 17.14 -3.75
CA TRP A 277 28.44 15.81 -3.25
C TRP A 277 28.76 14.70 -4.29
N LYS A 278 28.34 14.87 -5.54
CA LYS A 278 28.61 13.89 -6.62
C LYS A 278 30.09 13.60 -6.83
N ASP A 279 30.95 14.60 -6.61
CA ASP A 279 32.42 14.50 -6.80
C ASP A 279 33.13 13.84 -5.60
N MET A 280 32.41 13.65 -4.48
CA MET A 280 32.95 13.05 -3.26
C MET A 280 32.55 11.59 -3.09
N VAL A 281 31.53 11.12 -3.81
CA VAL A 281 30.99 9.77 -3.64
C VAL A 281 31.95 8.72 -4.15
N ASP A 282 32.26 7.76 -3.30
CA ASP A 282 33.02 6.58 -3.62
C ASP A 282 32.06 5.43 -4.01
N LYS A 283 32.01 5.12 -5.32
CA LYS A 283 31.10 4.12 -5.88
C LYS A 283 31.31 2.73 -5.26
N ASP A 284 32.56 2.39 -4.94
CA ASP A 284 32.89 1.06 -4.40
C ASP A 284 32.43 0.90 -2.95
N LYS A 285 32.56 1.95 -2.13
CA LYS A 285 32.04 1.95 -0.75
C LYS A 285 30.53 1.84 -0.71
N VAL A 286 29.85 2.54 -1.62
CA VAL A 286 28.38 2.44 -1.72
C VAL A 286 27.95 1.05 -2.18
N ALA A 287 28.65 0.49 -3.19
CA ALA A 287 28.38 -0.86 -3.67
C ALA A 287 28.58 -1.90 -2.57
N GLU A 288 29.63 -1.75 -1.76
CA GLU A 288 29.90 -2.63 -0.62
C GLU A 288 28.79 -2.52 0.45
N PHE A 289 28.37 -1.30 0.81
CA PHE A 289 27.28 -1.10 1.76
C PHE A 289 25.97 -1.75 1.27
N PHE A 290 25.59 -1.54 0.00
CA PHE A 290 24.39 -2.14 -0.55
C PHE A 290 24.48 -3.67 -0.65
N ARG A 291 25.67 -4.24 -0.86
CA ARG A 291 25.90 -5.69 -0.85
C ARG A 291 25.69 -6.27 0.55
N GLN A 292 26.26 -5.63 1.60
CA GLN A 292 26.07 -6.01 2.99
C GLN A 292 24.60 -5.95 3.43
N MET A 293 23.85 -4.94 2.93
CA MET A 293 22.43 -4.79 3.22
C MET A 293 21.53 -5.60 2.28
N GLU A 294 22.09 -6.30 1.29
CA GLU A 294 21.37 -7.04 0.24
C GLU A 294 20.44 -6.17 -0.62
N PHE A 295 20.75 -4.87 -0.75
CA PHE A 295 19.96 -3.88 -1.51
C PHE A 295 20.31 -3.85 -3.00
N ARG A 296 20.18 -4.98 -3.68
CA ARG A 296 20.59 -5.10 -5.09
C ARG A 296 19.93 -4.08 -6.02
N SER A 297 18.63 -3.84 -5.86
CA SER A 297 17.87 -2.88 -6.68
C SER A 297 18.30 -1.42 -6.46
N LEU A 298 18.68 -1.05 -5.23
CA LEU A 298 19.09 0.32 -4.92
C LEU A 298 20.46 0.65 -5.48
N GLN A 299 21.35 -0.32 -5.61
CA GLN A 299 22.68 -0.11 -6.19
C GLN A 299 22.60 0.36 -7.65
N GLY A 300 21.76 -0.28 -8.47
CA GLY A 300 21.57 0.11 -9.88
C GLY A 300 20.94 1.51 -10.02
N ARG A 301 19.94 1.83 -9.18
CA ARG A 301 19.32 3.17 -9.15
C ARG A 301 20.32 4.25 -8.75
N PHE A 302 21.19 3.97 -7.78
CA PHE A 302 22.20 4.90 -7.34
C PHE A 302 23.21 5.24 -8.43
N LEU A 303 23.73 4.24 -9.15
CA LEU A 303 24.67 4.46 -10.25
C LEU A 303 24.07 5.34 -11.35
N LYS A 304 22.80 5.16 -11.70
CA LYS A 304 22.09 6.04 -12.64
C LYS A 304 22.04 7.50 -12.17
N ILE A 305 21.81 7.74 -10.89
CA ILE A 305 21.77 9.08 -10.30
C ILE A 305 23.13 9.77 -10.40
N LEU A 306 24.22 9.02 -10.26
CA LEU A 306 25.57 9.56 -10.36
C LEU A 306 26.01 9.84 -11.80
N ASP A 307 25.65 8.98 -12.74
CA ASP A 307 26.09 9.05 -14.14
C ASP A 307 25.21 9.95 -15.03
N ALA A 308 24.11 10.50 -14.49
CA ALA A 308 23.29 11.46 -15.20
C ALA A 308 24.10 12.74 -15.53
N LYS A 309 24.61 12.86 -16.77
CA LYS A 309 25.14 14.11 -17.34
C LYS A 309 23.99 15.13 -17.41
N GLU A 310 24.30 16.41 -17.21
CA GLU A 310 23.39 17.55 -17.37
C GLU A 310 22.87 17.61 -18.82
N GLU A 311 21.81 16.89 -19.12
CA GLU A 311 20.98 17.14 -20.31
C GLU A 311 19.56 17.42 -19.84
N ILE A 312 19.20 18.69 -19.99
CA ILE A 312 17.84 19.19 -19.91
C ILE A 312 17.11 18.63 -21.12
N GLN A 313 16.41 17.53 -20.95
CA GLN A 313 15.24 17.22 -21.77
C GLN A 313 14.36 16.23 -21.03
N SER A 314 13.10 16.61 -20.90
CA SER A 314 11.88 15.86 -20.59
C SER A 314 12.04 14.36 -20.24
N VAL A 315 11.51 14.00 -19.07
CA VAL A 315 11.17 12.63 -18.66
C VAL A 315 10.29 11.99 -19.74
N ASN A 316 10.94 11.32 -20.67
CA ASN A 316 10.45 10.28 -21.57
C ASN A 316 11.66 9.77 -22.39
N GLU A 317 12.71 9.25 -21.72
CA GLU A 317 13.54 8.25 -22.37
C GLU A 317 12.74 6.95 -22.34
N GLU A 318 11.95 6.75 -23.38
CA GLU A 318 11.58 5.42 -23.85
C GLU A 318 12.88 4.62 -23.93
N THR A 319 12.99 3.58 -23.12
CA THR A 319 14.10 2.64 -23.20
C THR A 319 14.21 2.20 -24.66
N LYS A 320 15.41 2.26 -25.26
CA LYS A 320 15.69 1.82 -26.65
C LYS A 320 15.34 0.35 -26.88
N GLU A 321 15.01 -0.40 -25.84
CA GLU A 321 14.62 -1.80 -25.92
C GLU A 321 13.14 -1.93 -26.25
N PRO A 322 12.76 -2.84 -27.17
CA PRO A 322 11.35 -3.11 -27.49
C PRO A 322 10.55 -3.50 -26.25
N LYS A 323 9.35 -2.97 -26.09
CA LYS A 323 8.47 -3.26 -24.94
C LYS A 323 8.26 -4.76 -24.72
N ASP A 324 8.06 -5.52 -25.77
CA ASP A 324 7.86 -6.98 -25.70
C ASP A 324 9.09 -7.69 -25.14
N LYS A 325 10.30 -7.22 -25.46
CA LYS A 325 11.56 -7.75 -24.91
C LYS A 325 11.69 -7.46 -23.43
N ILE A 326 11.28 -6.26 -23.00
CA ILE A 326 11.26 -5.87 -21.59
C ILE A 326 10.30 -6.78 -20.81
N GLU A 327 9.08 -6.99 -21.30
CA GLU A 327 8.11 -7.85 -20.63
C GLU A 327 8.58 -9.32 -20.58
N LYS A 328 9.19 -9.83 -21.66
CA LYS A 328 9.84 -11.15 -21.70
C LYS A 328 10.89 -11.29 -20.59
N ALA A 329 11.75 -10.29 -20.41
CA ALA A 329 12.77 -10.27 -19.38
C ALA A 329 12.18 -10.21 -17.96
N LYS A 330 11.17 -9.37 -17.74
CA LYS A 330 10.47 -9.27 -16.45
C LYS A 330 9.83 -10.59 -16.05
N ILE A 331 9.15 -11.25 -16.98
CA ILE A 331 8.52 -12.56 -16.77
C ILE A 331 9.55 -13.62 -16.40
N ALA A 332 10.67 -13.70 -17.14
CA ALA A 332 11.73 -14.65 -16.85
C ALA A 332 12.32 -14.45 -15.46
N TYR A 333 12.64 -13.19 -15.10
CA TYR A 333 13.18 -12.84 -13.79
C TYR A 333 12.21 -13.15 -12.65
N TRP A 334 10.94 -12.80 -12.81
CA TRP A 334 9.90 -13.05 -11.83
C TRP A 334 9.64 -14.55 -11.61
N LEU A 335 9.65 -15.38 -12.64
CA LEU A 335 9.51 -16.83 -12.48
C LEU A 335 10.64 -17.44 -11.65
N LEU A 336 11.89 -16.94 -11.83
CA LEU A 336 13.03 -17.38 -11.05
C LEU A 336 13.07 -16.79 -9.64
N ASN A 337 12.37 -15.67 -9.42
CA ASN A 337 12.37 -14.92 -8.17
C ASN A 337 10.95 -14.41 -7.85
N SER A 338 10.03 -15.30 -7.51
CA SER A 338 8.60 -14.99 -7.36
C SER A 338 8.29 -13.86 -6.37
N GLU A 339 9.17 -13.61 -5.39
CA GLU A 339 9.03 -12.50 -4.44
C GLU A 339 9.43 -11.13 -5.04
N ARG A 340 10.02 -11.10 -6.24
CA ARG A 340 10.43 -9.87 -6.94
C ARG A 340 9.39 -9.48 -7.99
N THR A 341 8.39 -8.74 -7.54
CA THR A 341 7.35 -8.19 -8.40
C THR A 341 7.74 -6.82 -8.94
N ASN A 342 7.35 -6.50 -10.18
CA ASN A 342 7.61 -5.19 -10.83
C ASN A 342 9.08 -4.78 -10.90
N SER A 343 9.99 -5.72 -11.13
CA SER A 343 11.43 -5.46 -11.25
C SER A 343 11.74 -4.53 -12.41
N ASP A 344 12.71 -3.63 -12.21
CA ASP A 344 13.18 -2.75 -13.27
C ASP A 344 14.23 -3.43 -14.17
N ILE A 345 14.47 -2.83 -15.34
CA ILE A 345 15.39 -3.39 -16.37
C ILE A 345 16.81 -3.52 -15.84
N GLU A 346 17.26 -2.62 -14.99
CA GLU A 346 18.63 -2.64 -14.48
C GLU A 346 18.81 -3.75 -13.43
N GLU A 347 17.79 -3.98 -12.60
CA GLU A 347 17.78 -5.13 -11.70
C GLU A 347 17.89 -6.45 -12.50
N ILE A 348 17.14 -6.54 -13.61
CA ILE A 348 17.17 -7.71 -14.49
C ILE A 348 18.52 -7.85 -15.19
N LYS A 349 19.09 -6.78 -15.74
CA LYS A 349 20.45 -6.80 -16.35
C LYS A 349 21.53 -7.21 -15.35
N PHE A 350 21.36 -6.85 -14.09
CA PHE A 350 22.29 -7.21 -13.04
C PHE A 350 22.23 -8.70 -12.65
N TYR A 351 21.18 -9.41 -13.13
CA TYR A 351 21.04 -10.84 -12.86
C TYR A 351 22.26 -11.60 -13.43
N LYS A 352 23.00 -12.28 -12.54
CA LYS A 352 24.23 -13.01 -12.87
C LYS A 352 25.28 -12.17 -13.63
N GLY A 353 25.34 -10.86 -13.36
CA GLY A 353 26.37 -9.96 -13.92
C GLY A 353 26.23 -9.72 -15.43
N SER A 354 25.04 -9.75 -15.96
CA SER A 354 24.79 -9.49 -17.38
C SER A 354 24.94 -8.02 -17.73
N LYS A 355 25.58 -7.75 -18.88
CA LYS A 355 25.82 -6.39 -19.38
C LYS A 355 24.67 -5.87 -20.24
N THR A 356 23.97 -6.78 -20.93
CA THR A 356 22.85 -6.44 -21.82
C THR A 356 21.58 -7.19 -21.42
N LEU A 357 20.43 -6.71 -21.88
CA LEU A 357 19.15 -7.38 -21.62
C LEU A 357 19.08 -8.75 -22.32
N ASP A 358 19.68 -8.88 -23.51
CA ASP A 358 19.74 -10.16 -24.24
C ASP A 358 20.53 -11.22 -23.47
N GLU A 359 21.70 -10.84 -22.94
CA GLU A 359 22.52 -11.73 -22.13
C GLU A 359 21.76 -12.15 -20.85
N ALA A 360 21.06 -11.22 -20.21
CA ALA A 360 20.25 -11.53 -19.05
C ALA A 360 19.12 -12.51 -19.38
N ILE A 361 18.38 -12.28 -20.48
CA ILE A 361 17.31 -13.15 -20.95
C ILE A 361 17.86 -14.56 -21.23
N SER A 362 18.95 -14.69 -21.97
CA SER A 362 19.55 -16.00 -22.29
C SER A 362 19.93 -16.78 -21.04
N LYS A 363 20.62 -16.15 -20.08
CA LYS A 363 20.98 -16.79 -18.81
C LYS A 363 19.73 -17.19 -17.99
N MET A 364 18.69 -16.36 -17.99
CA MET A 364 17.45 -16.67 -17.28
C MET A 364 16.69 -17.81 -17.96
N GLU A 365 16.70 -17.90 -19.29
CA GLU A 365 16.08 -19.00 -20.04
C GLU A 365 16.76 -20.33 -19.76
N GLU A 366 18.10 -20.34 -19.67
CA GLU A 366 18.88 -21.52 -19.25
C GLU A 366 18.50 -21.95 -17.81
N ASP A 367 18.36 -20.99 -16.89
CA ASP A 367 18.00 -21.31 -15.51
C ASP A 367 16.53 -21.79 -15.42
N ILE A 368 15.60 -21.20 -16.19
CA ILE A 368 14.21 -21.66 -16.29
C ILE A 368 14.14 -23.10 -16.78
N GLU A 369 14.99 -23.49 -17.72
CA GLU A 369 15.09 -24.87 -18.21
C GLU A 369 15.63 -25.81 -17.13
N LYS A 370 16.74 -25.45 -16.46
CA LYS A 370 17.32 -26.23 -15.34
C LYS A 370 16.30 -26.42 -14.19
N GLU A 371 15.48 -25.40 -13.95
CA GLU A 371 14.45 -25.40 -12.89
C GLU A 371 13.14 -26.09 -13.34
N ASN A 372 13.07 -26.66 -14.56
CA ASN A 372 11.89 -27.32 -15.15
C ASN A 372 10.65 -26.40 -15.24
N MET A 373 10.85 -25.10 -15.47
CA MET A 373 9.76 -24.12 -15.64
C MET A 373 9.51 -23.70 -17.10
N SER A 374 10.15 -24.35 -18.08
CA SER A 374 10.05 -24.02 -19.52
C SER A 374 8.60 -24.01 -20.02
N TYR A 375 7.75 -24.95 -19.55
CA TYR A 375 6.34 -24.97 -19.94
C TYR A 375 5.60 -23.74 -19.42
N VAL A 376 5.79 -23.37 -18.16
CA VAL A 376 5.16 -22.17 -17.58
C VAL A 376 5.60 -20.92 -18.34
N TYR A 377 6.88 -20.79 -18.61
CA TYR A 377 7.43 -19.64 -19.32
C TYR A 377 6.91 -19.53 -20.76
N LYS A 378 7.14 -20.60 -21.57
CA LYS A 378 6.88 -20.57 -23.02
C LYS A 378 5.40 -20.75 -23.36
N GLU A 379 4.67 -21.61 -22.62
CA GLU A 379 3.30 -22.00 -22.98
C GLU A 379 2.23 -21.27 -22.18
N ILE A 380 2.55 -20.75 -20.99
CA ILE A 380 1.60 -20.02 -20.16
C ILE A 380 1.88 -18.52 -20.21
N GLU A 381 3.09 -18.06 -19.80
CA GLU A 381 3.31 -16.65 -19.55
C GLU A 381 3.55 -15.82 -20.81
N LEU A 382 4.45 -16.25 -21.70
CA LEU A 382 4.78 -15.46 -22.90
C LEU A 382 3.60 -15.21 -23.84
N PRO A 383 2.71 -16.19 -24.12
CA PRO A 383 1.56 -15.95 -24.99
C PRO A 383 0.59 -14.89 -24.46
N ILE A 384 0.55 -14.71 -23.13
CA ILE A 384 -0.38 -13.78 -22.47
C ILE A 384 0.00 -12.31 -22.69
N VAL A 385 1.26 -12.00 -22.95
CA VAL A 385 1.74 -10.61 -23.16
C VAL A 385 0.93 -9.90 -24.26
N SER A 386 0.76 -10.55 -25.41
CA SER A 386 -0.01 -9.99 -26.52
C SER A 386 -1.52 -9.90 -26.24
N ILE A 387 -2.06 -10.86 -25.48
CA ILE A 387 -3.49 -10.87 -25.10
C ILE A 387 -3.79 -9.75 -24.12
N ILE A 388 -2.93 -9.52 -23.11
CA ILE A 388 -3.05 -8.39 -22.18
C ILE A 388 -3.02 -7.07 -22.94
N LYS A 389 -2.06 -6.90 -23.85
CA LYS A 389 -1.95 -5.68 -24.66
C LYS A 389 -3.24 -5.39 -25.43
N GLN A 390 -3.82 -6.41 -26.10
CA GLN A 390 -5.10 -6.27 -26.78
C GLN A 390 -6.24 -5.95 -25.80
N MET A 391 -6.29 -6.58 -24.65
CA MET A 391 -7.29 -6.33 -23.60
C MET A 391 -7.22 -4.88 -23.08
N GLU A 392 -6.02 -4.36 -22.84
CA GLU A 392 -5.81 -2.98 -22.43
C GLU A 392 -6.18 -1.98 -23.54
N GLU A 393 -5.83 -2.29 -24.80
CA GLU A 393 -6.21 -1.46 -25.97
C GLU A 393 -7.73 -1.43 -26.19
N ASN A 394 -8.40 -2.57 -26.04
CA ASN A 394 -9.86 -2.66 -26.16
C ASN A 394 -10.56 -1.76 -25.14
N GLY A 395 -10.17 -1.82 -23.86
CA GLY A 395 -10.81 -1.12 -22.75
C GLY A 395 -12.31 -1.41 -22.66
N ILE A 396 -12.98 -0.91 -21.65
CA ILE A 396 -14.42 -1.10 -21.42
C ILE A 396 -15.17 0.24 -21.47
N LEU A 397 -16.34 0.29 -22.12
CA LEU A 397 -17.15 1.48 -22.22
C LEU A 397 -17.80 1.83 -20.87
N ILE A 398 -17.84 3.12 -20.54
CA ILE A 398 -18.38 3.62 -19.26
C ILE A 398 -19.56 4.53 -19.51
N ASP A 399 -20.65 4.28 -18.78
CA ASP A 399 -21.78 5.18 -18.67
C ASP A 399 -21.46 6.27 -17.62
N VAL A 400 -20.96 7.39 -18.11
CA VAL A 400 -20.57 8.55 -17.28
C VAL A 400 -21.77 9.18 -16.59
N GLU A 401 -22.94 9.20 -17.23
CA GLU A 401 -24.14 9.80 -16.66
C GLU A 401 -24.67 8.97 -15.49
N HIS A 402 -24.59 7.65 -15.60
CA HIS A 402 -24.87 6.75 -14.47
C HIS A 402 -23.91 7.00 -13.30
N LEU A 403 -22.60 7.15 -13.55
CA LEU A 403 -21.62 7.47 -12.49
C LEU A 403 -21.92 8.81 -11.81
N LYS A 404 -22.25 9.85 -12.57
CA LYS A 404 -22.65 11.16 -12.01
C LYS A 404 -23.90 11.06 -11.14
N LYS A 405 -24.89 10.26 -11.58
CA LYS A 405 -26.12 10.05 -10.84
C LYS A 405 -25.84 9.40 -9.49
N ILE A 406 -25.13 8.26 -9.47
CA ILE A 406 -24.83 7.57 -8.22
C ILE A 406 -23.87 8.37 -7.33
N SER A 407 -22.95 9.16 -7.88
CA SER A 407 -22.10 10.09 -7.13
C SER A 407 -22.96 11.07 -6.33
N LYS A 408 -23.93 11.73 -6.98
CA LYS A 408 -24.84 12.67 -6.31
C LYS A 408 -25.66 11.99 -5.21
N GLU A 409 -26.25 10.82 -5.50
CA GLU A 409 -27.06 10.06 -4.55
C GLU A 409 -26.23 9.64 -3.32
N TYR A 410 -25.02 9.14 -3.53
CA TYR A 410 -24.17 8.62 -2.45
C TYR A 410 -23.53 9.73 -1.62
N HIS A 411 -23.21 10.88 -2.20
CA HIS A 411 -22.80 12.06 -1.43
C HIS A 411 -23.93 12.60 -0.54
N GLN A 412 -25.18 12.57 -1.00
CA GLN A 412 -26.34 12.92 -0.17
C GLN A 412 -26.52 11.93 0.99
N GLU A 413 -26.43 10.62 0.70
CA GLU A 413 -26.51 9.59 1.73
C GLU A 413 -25.37 9.72 2.76
N LEU A 414 -24.12 9.97 2.29
CA LEU A 414 -22.97 10.18 3.14
C LEU A 414 -23.20 11.36 4.11
N SER A 415 -23.71 12.47 3.61
CA SER A 415 -24.01 13.65 4.44
C SER A 415 -25.06 13.36 5.52
N ILE A 416 -26.06 12.51 5.22
CA ILE A 416 -27.06 12.09 6.22
C ILE A 416 -26.38 11.21 7.30
N ILE A 417 -25.53 10.27 6.89
CA ILE A 417 -24.80 9.40 7.82
C ILE A 417 -23.86 10.24 8.72
N GLU A 418 -23.15 11.20 8.18
CA GLU A 418 -22.29 12.12 8.94
C GLU A 418 -23.07 12.89 10.00
N LYS A 419 -24.22 13.46 9.63
CA LYS A 419 -25.11 14.15 10.59
C LYS A 419 -25.60 13.23 11.71
N ASN A 420 -25.93 11.96 11.38
CA ASN A 420 -26.31 10.97 12.39
C ASN A 420 -25.15 10.65 13.34
N ILE A 421 -23.95 10.46 12.81
CA ILE A 421 -22.76 10.23 13.63
C ILE A 421 -22.51 11.41 14.56
N TYR A 422 -22.55 12.65 14.07
CA TYR A 422 -22.35 13.85 14.89
C TYR A 422 -23.44 14.03 15.95
N LYS A 423 -24.67 13.71 15.62
CA LYS A 423 -25.79 13.72 16.57
C LYS A 423 -25.57 12.73 17.72
N ILE A 424 -25.14 11.50 17.41
CA ILE A 424 -24.85 10.48 18.44
C ILE A 424 -23.60 10.87 19.25
N ALA A 425 -22.57 11.38 18.60
CA ALA A 425 -21.35 11.83 19.24
C ALA A 425 -21.52 13.10 20.10
N GLY A 426 -22.60 13.89 19.84
CA GLY A 426 -22.85 15.17 20.49
C GLY A 426 -21.89 16.29 20.08
N GLN A 427 -21.11 16.09 19.00
CA GLN A 427 -20.21 17.09 18.42
C GLN A 427 -19.76 16.66 17.02
N GLU A 428 -19.31 17.63 16.22
CA GLU A 428 -18.62 17.39 14.97
C GLU A 428 -17.16 17.00 15.22
N PHE A 429 -16.62 16.09 14.43
CA PHE A 429 -15.22 15.64 14.47
C PHE A 429 -14.83 15.02 13.11
N ASN A 430 -13.55 14.82 12.87
CA ASN A 430 -13.10 14.13 11.65
C ASN A 430 -13.29 12.61 11.78
N ILE A 431 -14.39 12.07 11.19
CA ILE A 431 -14.74 10.64 11.21
C ILE A 431 -13.63 9.78 10.57
N ASN A 432 -12.89 10.35 9.63
CA ASN A 432 -11.77 9.66 8.96
C ASN A 432 -10.46 9.68 9.77
N SER A 433 -10.41 10.37 10.92
CA SER A 433 -9.28 10.34 11.83
C SER A 433 -9.41 9.20 12.83
N PRO A 434 -8.57 8.13 12.77
CA PRO A 434 -8.64 7.03 13.74
C PRO A 434 -8.47 7.49 15.19
N LYS A 435 -7.67 8.55 15.42
CA LYS A 435 -7.42 9.10 16.76
C LYS A 435 -8.66 9.79 17.32
N GLN A 436 -9.24 10.73 16.56
CA GLN A 436 -10.46 11.43 17.00
C GLN A 436 -11.64 10.48 17.18
N LEU A 437 -11.73 9.49 16.27
CA LEU A 437 -12.76 8.46 16.36
C LEU A 437 -12.60 7.60 17.63
N ALA A 438 -11.37 7.19 17.98
CA ALA A 438 -11.11 6.44 19.19
C ALA A 438 -11.47 7.25 20.44
N GLU A 439 -11.10 8.53 20.48
CA GLU A 439 -11.45 9.47 21.56
C GLU A 439 -12.98 9.61 21.72
N ILE A 440 -13.71 9.77 20.63
CA ILE A 440 -15.18 9.85 20.68
C ILE A 440 -15.79 8.54 21.18
N LEU A 441 -15.38 7.41 20.62
CA LEU A 441 -15.97 6.11 20.96
C LEU A 441 -15.67 5.67 22.39
N PHE A 442 -14.40 5.74 22.79
CA PHE A 442 -13.95 5.08 24.01
C PHE A 442 -13.81 6.01 25.20
N ASP A 443 -13.43 7.30 24.99
CA ASP A 443 -13.26 8.26 26.06
C ASP A 443 -14.54 9.06 26.30
N LYS A 444 -15.23 9.53 25.26
CA LYS A 444 -16.45 10.35 25.42
C LYS A 444 -17.71 9.52 25.60
N LEU A 445 -17.93 8.55 24.72
CA LEU A 445 -19.12 7.68 24.77
C LEU A 445 -18.93 6.49 25.71
N ASN A 446 -17.73 6.30 26.27
CA ASN A 446 -17.37 5.24 27.23
C ASN A 446 -17.76 3.82 26.73
N ILE A 447 -17.60 3.55 25.42
CA ILE A 447 -17.87 2.24 24.85
C ILE A 447 -16.88 1.23 25.44
N PRO A 448 -17.34 0.05 25.93
CA PRO A 448 -16.45 -0.94 26.51
C PRO A 448 -15.39 -1.44 25.55
N THR A 449 -14.15 -1.45 25.99
CA THR A 449 -12.99 -1.86 25.14
C THR A 449 -12.62 -3.34 25.29
N LYS A 450 -13.39 -4.10 26.07
CA LYS A 450 -13.15 -5.53 26.29
C LYS A 450 -13.26 -6.31 24.98
N GLY A 451 -12.17 -6.97 24.58
CA GLY A 451 -12.11 -7.73 23.33
C GLY A 451 -11.69 -6.91 22.09
N ILE A 452 -11.49 -5.59 22.21
CA ILE A 452 -10.96 -4.71 21.16
C ILE A 452 -9.43 -4.70 21.24
N LYS A 453 -8.77 -4.91 20.09
CA LYS A 453 -7.32 -4.88 20.00
C LYS A 453 -6.78 -3.45 20.10
N LYS A 454 -5.59 -3.28 20.64
CA LYS A 454 -4.84 -2.03 20.57
C LYS A 454 -4.08 -1.95 19.25
N SER A 455 -3.88 -0.75 18.74
CA SER A 455 -2.99 -0.48 17.60
C SER A 455 -1.52 -0.64 18.02
N ALA A 456 -0.60 -0.72 17.06
CA ALA A 456 0.84 -0.75 17.34
C ALA A 456 1.32 0.44 18.18
N GLY A 457 0.65 1.60 18.09
CA GLY A 457 0.91 2.78 18.92
C GLY A 457 0.21 2.80 20.30
N GLY A 458 -0.36 1.66 20.76
CA GLY A 458 -0.99 1.53 22.07
C GLY A 458 -2.41 2.08 22.18
N SER A 459 -2.92 2.83 21.21
CA SER A 459 -4.29 3.34 21.20
C SER A 459 -5.29 2.23 20.83
N ILE A 460 -6.53 2.36 21.29
CA ILE A 460 -7.58 1.40 20.97
C ILE A 460 -7.88 1.44 19.47
N SER A 461 -7.90 0.27 18.83
CA SER A 461 -8.06 0.16 17.38
C SER A 461 -9.52 0.44 16.98
N THR A 462 -9.69 1.33 15.99
CA THR A 462 -10.98 1.59 15.34
C THR A 462 -11.08 0.93 13.95
N ARG A 463 -10.28 -0.12 13.69
CA ARG A 463 -10.37 -0.86 12.40
C ARG A 463 -11.74 -1.49 12.23
N GLU A 464 -12.12 -1.73 10.98
CA GLU A 464 -13.40 -2.33 10.62
C GLU A 464 -13.70 -3.61 11.44
N SER A 465 -12.72 -4.53 11.52
CA SER A 465 -12.84 -5.77 12.29
C SER A 465 -13.09 -5.58 13.79
N GLU A 466 -12.70 -4.43 14.36
CA GLU A 466 -12.93 -4.12 15.76
C GLU A 466 -14.29 -3.45 15.96
N LEU A 467 -14.70 -2.56 15.03
CA LEU A 467 -16.02 -1.94 15.03
C LEU A 467 -17.15 -2.95 14.78
N GLU A 468 -16.89 -3.95 13.93
CA GLU A 468 -17.84 -5.05 13.68
C GLU A 468 -18.23 -5.82 14.96
N LYS A 469 -17.32 -5.92 15.94
CA LYS A 469 -17.59 -6.61 17.21
C LYS A 469 -18.58 -5.88 18.12
N ILE A 470 -18.73 -4.57 17.93
CA ILE A 470 -19.54 -3.70 18.79
C ILE A 470 -20.73 -3.06 18.07
N LYS A 471 -20.93 -3.38 16.79
CA LYS A 471 -21.96 -2.73 15.96
C LYS A 471 -23.39 -2.99 16.40
N GLU A 472 -23.65 -4.14 17.00
CA GLU A 472 -25.01 -4.50 17.46
C GLU A 472 -25.34 -3.81 18.80
N ASP A 473 -24.33 -3.56 19.63
CA ASP A 473 -24.51 -2.94 20.94
C ASP A 473 -24.45 -1.41 20.90
N HIS A 474 -23.81 -0.85 19.86
CA HIS A 474 -23.54 0.58 19.76
C HIS A 474 -23.90 1.16 18.38
N PRO A 475 -25.03 1.89 18.24
CA PRO A 475 -25.52 2.44 16.97
C PRO A 475 -24.48 3.28 16.21
N ILE A 476 -23.61 4.02 16.91
CA ILE A 476 -22.56 4.82 16.27
C ILE A 476 -21.59 3.94 15.49
N ALA A 477 -21.24 2.74 15.97
CA ALA A 477 -20.34 1.84 15.28
C ALA A 477 -20.91 1.39 13.93
N LYS A 478 -22.23 1.10 13.90
CA LYS A 478 -22.96 0.76 12.67
C LYS A 478 -22.95 1.90 11.65
N GLU A 479 -23.18 3.14 12.10
CA GLU A 479 -23.15 4.31 11.20
C GLU A 479 -21.72 4.59 10.69
N ILE A 480 -20.68 4.43 11.53
CA ILE A 480 -19.28 4.59 11.10
C ILE A 480 -18.89 3.53 10.04
N LEU A 481 -19.32 2.28 10.19
CA LEU A 481 -19.06 1.23 9.19
C LEU A 481 -19.73 1.59 7.85
N LYS A 482 -20.99 2.03 7.85
CA LYS A 482 -21.67 2.53 6.65
C LYS A 482 -20.96 3.74 6.02
N HIS A 483 -20.55 4.70 6.84
CA HIS A 483 -19.78 5.86 6.39
C HIS A 483 -18.52 5.45 5.67
N ARG A 484 -17.73 4.54 6.27
CA ARG A 484 -16.48 4.06 5.67
C ARG A 484 -16.68 3.31 4.37
N GLU A 485 -17.69 2.43 4.31
CA GLU A 485 -18.03 1.73 3.07
C GLU A 485 -18.34 2.74 1.96
N LEU A 486 -19.25 3.66 2.22
CA LEU A 486 -19.70 4.64 1.24
C LEU A 486 -18.60 5.60 0.82
N GLN A 487 -17.83 6.12 1.78
CA GLN A 487 -16.67 6.98 1.53
C GLN A 487 -15.62 6.29 0.66
N LYS A 488 -15.36 4.99 0.89
CA LYS A 488 -14.44 4.19 0.07
C LYS A 488 -14.97 4.02 -1.35
N LEU A 489 -16.26 3.74 -1.53
CA LEU A 489 -16.86 3.59 -2.85
C LEU A 489 -16.79 4.90 -3.65
N LEU A 490 -17.10 6.03 -3.02
CA LEU A 490 -17.00 7.35 -3.63
C LEU A 490 -15.57 7.70 -4.01
N SER A 491 -14.66 7.71 -3.03
CA SER A 491 -13.29 8.20 -3.24
C SER A 491 -12.41 7.29 -4.10
N THR A 492 -12.65 5.96 -4.07
CA THR A 492 -11.81 5.00 -4.81
C THR A 492 -12.33 4.75 -6.22
N TYR A 493 -13.65 4.79 -6.42
CA TYR A 493 -14.26 4.41 -7.69
C TYR A 493 -15.13 5.52 -8.29
N ILE A 494 -16.23 5.89 -7.67
CA ILE A 494 -17.27 6.69 -8.32
C ILE A 494 -16.74 8.04 -8.81
N ASP A 495 -16.05 8.80 -7.94
CA ASP A 495 -15.52 10.13 -8.25
C ASP A 495 -14.20 10.08 -9.02
N THR A 496 -13.50 8.94 -8.96
CA THR A 496 -12.17 8.79 -9.54
C THR A 496 -12.19 8.18 -10.94
N LEU A 497 -13.09 7.22 -11.20
CA LEU A 497 -13.22 6.53 -12.50
C LEU A 497 -13.34 7.48 -13.70
N PRO A 498 -14.11 8.60 -13.62
CA PRO A 498 -14.24 9.53 -14.76
C PRO A 498 -12.90 10.09 -15.23
N SER A 499 -11.89 10.22 -14.37
CA SER A 499 -10.57 10.73 -14.72
C SER A 499 -9.72 9.78 -15.57
N PHE A 500 -10.10 8.50 -15.64
CA PHE A 500 -9.41 7.46 -16.42
C PHE A 500 -10.07 7.17 -17.77
N ILE A 501 -11.18 7.86 -18.09
CA ILE A 501 -11.92 7.63 -19.33
C ILE A 501 -11.22 8.36 -20.48
N SER A 502 -10.92 7.61 -21.53
CA SER A 502 -10.36 8.16 -22.77
C SER A 502 -11.41 8.89 -23.61
N GLY A 503 -10.98 9.64 -24.64
CA GLY A 503 -11.88 10.41 -25.50
C GLY A 503 -12.91 9.59 -26.28
N ASP A 504 -12.73 8.28 -26.39
CA ASP A 504 -13.68 7.34 -26.99
C ASP A 504 -14.71 6.76 -26.00
N GLY A 505 -14.74 7.27 -24.76
CA GLY A 505 -15.64 6.82 -23.70
C GLY A 505 -15.24 5.53 -23.00
N ARG A 506 -14.06 4.98 -23.34
CA ARG A 506 -13.58 3.71 -22.76
C ARG A 506 -12.56 3.95 -21.66
N LEU A 507 -12.62 3.12 -20.66
CA LEU A 507 -11.67 3.04 -19.57
C LEU A 507 -10.68 1.90 -19.86
N ARG A 508 -9.40 2.19 -19.73
CA ARG A 508 -8.29 1.27 -19.98
C ARG A 508 -7.48 1.11 -18.71
N ALA A 509 -7.74 0.02 -18.00
CA ALA A 509 -6.93 -0.35 -16.83
C ALA A 509 -5.65 -1.08 -17.26
N SER A 510 -4.58 -0.93 -16.49
CA SER A 510 -3.35 -1.71 -16.73
C SER A 510 -3.40 -3.03 -15.99
N PHE A 511 -2.96 -4.11 -16.63
CA PHE A 511 -2.87 -5.46 -16.07
C PHE A 511 -1.42 -5.91 -15.99
N ILE A 512 -0.91 -6.07 -14.78
CA ILE A 512 0.49 -6.41 -14.52
C ILE A 512 0.61 -7.91 -14.30
N GLN A 513 1.24 -8.60 -15.23
CA GLN A 513 1.41 -10.05 -15.20
C GLN A 513 2.37 -10.51 -14.09
N THR A 514 3.40 -9.72 -13.81
CA THR A 514 4.42 -9.97 -12.78
C THR A 514 4.15 -9.24 -11.47
N GLY A 515 2.91 -8.77 -11.26
CA GLY A 515 2.55 -7.89 -10.14
C GLY A 515 2.27 -8.60 -8.81
N THR A 516 2.23 -9.94 -8.79
CA THR A 516 1.96 -10.71 -7.57
C THR A 516 2.92 -11.88 -7.40
N THR A 517 3.13 -12.30 -6.16
CA THR A 517 3.95 -13.50 -5.85
C THR A 517 3.24 -14.82 -6.17
N THR A 518 1.93 -14.76 -6.42
CA THR A 518 1.08 -15.95 -6.60
C THR A 518 0.89 -16.36 -8.05
N GLY A 519 1.32 -15.54 -9.01
CA GLY A 519 1.05 -15.73 -10.43
C GLY A 519 -0.24 -15.09 -10.95
N ARG A 520 -1.09 -14.55 -10.07
CA ARG A 520 -2.27 -13.78 -10.45
C ARG A 520 -1.88 -12.45 -11.10
N PHE A 521 -2.76 -11.92 -11.94
CA PHE A 521 -2.63 -10.53 -12.40
C PHE A 521 -2.84 -9.54 -11.26
N ALA A 522 -2.14 -8.44 -11.32
CA ALA A 522 -2.51 -7.22 -10.59
C ALA A 522 -3.13 -6.22 -11.58
N SER A 523 -4.05 -5.40 -11.10
CA SER A 523 -4.63 -4.31 -11.90
C SER A 523 -4.42 -2.97 -11.22
N ASN A 524 -4.08 -1.94 -12.01
CA ASN A 524 -3.95 -0.58 -11.55
C ASN A 524 -4.41 0.42 -12.62
N ASN A 525 -4.52 1.68 -12.24
CA ASN A 525 -4.89 2.81 -13.10
C ASN A 525 -6.19 2.63 -13.92
N PRO A 526 -7.32 2.28 -13.32
CA PRO A 526 -7.60 1.95 -11.93
C PRO A 526 -7.55 0.44 -11.62
N ASN A 527 -7.56 0.05 -10.32
CA ASN A 527 -7.71 -1.36 -9.94
C ASN A 527 -9.17 -1.79 -10.03
N LEU A 528 -9.55 -2.45 -11.11
CA LEU A 528 -10.91 -2.95 -11.36
C LEU A 528 -11.22 -4.28 -10.64
N GLN A 529 -10.19 -5.02 -10.20
CA GLN A 529 -10.36 -6.32 -9.54
C GLN A 529 -10.96 -6.20 -8.12
N ASN A 530 -10.91 -5.00 -7.52
CA ASN A 530 -11.38 -4.76 -6.17
C ASN A 530 -12.74 -4.06 -6.08
N ILE A 531 -13.47 -3.87 -7.19
CA ILE A 531 -14.84 -3.33 -7.16
C ILE A 531 -15.76 -4.36 -6.49
N PRO A 532 -16.47 -3.98 -5.40
CA PRO A 532 -17.30 -4.94 -4.65
C PRO A 532 -18.36 -5.63 -5.50
N THR A 533 -18.60 -6.92 -5.21
CA THR A 533 -19.58 -7.74 -5.93
C THR A 533 -20.78 -8.14 -5.09
N ARG A 534 -20.71 -7.99 -3.76
CA ARG A 534 -21.69 -8.57 -2.84
C ARG A 534 -22.71 -7.57 -2.34
N THR A 535 -22.49 -6.27 -2.57
CA THR A 535 -23.38 -5.21 -2.11
C THR A 535 -24.13 -4.59 -3.29
N GLU A 536 -25.34 -4.13 -3.06
CA GLU A 536 -26.16 -3.40 -4.04
C GLU A 536 -25.41 -2.17 -4.59
N LYS A 537 -24.69 -1.47 -3.70
CA LYS A 537 -23.89 -0.30 -4.05
C LYS A 537 -22.70 -0.66 -4.95
N GLY A 538 -22.05 -1.78 -4.68
CA GLY A 538 -21.00 -2.31 -5.54
C GLY A 538 -21.51 -2.69 -6.93
N ASN A 539 -22.65 -3.36 -7.00
CA ASN A 539 -23.32 -3.68 -8.26
C ASN A 539 -23.75 -2.43 -9.03
N SER A 540 -24.20 -1.38 -8.34
CA SER A 540 -24.51 -0.10 -8.98
C SER A 540 -23.29 0.52 -9.67
N ILE A 541 -22.09 0.43 -9.08
CA ILE A 541 -20.86 0.86 -9.74
C ILE A 541 -20.57 0.01 -10.98
N ARG A 542 -20.74 -1.33 -10.90
CA ARG A 542 -20.54 -2.23 -12.03
C ARG A 542 -21.52 -2.00 -13.17
N ASN A 543 -22.73 -1.49 -12.89
CA ASN A 543 -23.69 -1.11 -13.91
C ASN A 543 -23.22 0.07 -14.79
N ALA A 544 -22.24 0.85 -14.36
CA ALA A 544 -21.62 1.86 -15.21
C ALA A 544 -20.72 1.29 -16.30
N PHE A 545 -20.31 0.03 -16.22
CA PHE A 545 -19.49 -0.65 -17.21
C PHE A 545 -20.41 -1.35 -18.20
N ILE A 546 -20.50 -0.85 -19.42
CA ILE A 546 -21.52 -1.24 -20.41
C ILE A 546 -20.92 -1.76 -21.70
N ALA A 547 -21.70 -2.57 -22.43
CA ALA A 547 -21.38 -2.95 -23.80
C ALA A 547 -21.69 -1.81 -24.77
N LYS A 548 -20.93 -1.69 -25.84
CA LYS A 548 -21.27 -0.78 -26.93
C LYS A 548 -22.57 -1.19 -27.64
N PRO A 549 -23.26 -0.28 -28.34
CA PRO A 549 -24.46 -0.60 -29.11
C PRO A 549 -24.30 -1.81 -30.04
N GLY A 550 -25.29 -2.71 -30.06
CA GLY A 550 -25.23 -3.93 -30.85
C GLY A 550 -24.41 -5.10 -30.27
N HIS A 551 -23.82 -4.91 -29.07
CA HIS A 551 -23.04 -5.91 -28.36
C HIS A 551 -23.63 -6.20 -26.97
N LEU A 552 -23.12 -7.27 -26.35
CA LEU A 552 -23.36 -7.63 -24.95
C LEU A 552 -22.04 -7.87 -24.25
N LEU A 553 -21.99 -7.63 -22.96
CA LEU A 553 -20.94 -8.16 -22.09
C LEU A 553 -21.28 -9.60 -21.77
N VAL A 554 -20.26 -10.47 -21.82
CA VAL A 554 -20.38 -11.90 -21.52
C VAL A 554 -19.32 -12.24 -20.49
N SER A 555 -19.74 -12.78 -19.37
CA SER A 555 -18.87 -13.29 -18.30
C SER A 555 -18.71 -14.79 -18.43
N PHE A 556 -17.46 -15.26 -18.28
CA PHE A 556 -17.10 -16.67 -18.19
C PHE A 556 -16.36 -16.86 -16.85
N ASP A 557 -17.04 -17.45 -15.86
CA ASP A 557 -16.56 -17.58 -14.50
C ASP A 557 -16.33 -19.05 -14.13
N TYR A 558 -15.14 -19.41 -13.68
CA TYR A 558 -14.87 -20.77 -13.26
C TYR A 558 -15.61 -21.15 -11.97
N SER A 559 -16.41 -22.18 -12.03
CA SER A 559 -17.16 -22.68 -10.89
C SER A 559 -16.27 -23.43 -9.90
N GLN A 560 -16.01 -22.82 -8.72
CA GLN A 560 -15.31 -23.46 -7.59
C GLN A 560 -13.92 -24.00 -7.97
N ILE A 561 -13.16 -23.26 -8.79
CA ILE A 561 -11.93 -23.75 -9.41
C ILE A 561 -10.89 -24.22 -8.39
N GLU A 562 -10.68 -23.47 -7.28
CA GLU A 562 -9.69 -23.84 -6.26
C GLU A 562 -10.05 -25.17 -5.58
N LEU A 563 -11.34 -25.47 -5.36
CA LEU A 563 -11.79 -26.73 -4.78
C LEU A 563 -11.63 -27.90 -5.77
N ARG A 564 -11.85 -27.65 -7.07
CA ARG A 564 -11.62 -28.63 -8.13
C ARG A 564 -10.14 -28.95 -8.28
N VAL A 565 -9.30 -27.95 -8.23
CA VAL A 565 -7.83 -28.13 -8.24
C VAL A 565 -7.36 -28.83 -6.95
N ALA A 566 -7.91 -28.48 -5.80
CA ALA A 566 -7.60 -29.20 -4.56
C ALA A 566 -7.98 -30.69 -4.64
N ALA A 567 -9.15 -31.02 -5.21
CA ALA A 567 -9.56 -32.40 -5.46
C ALA A 567 -8.60 -33.13 -6.41
N LEU A 568 -8.21 -32.46 -7.50
CA LEU A 568 -7.26 -33.00 -8.48
C LEU A 568 -5.88 -33.26 -7.87
N LEU A 569 -5.34 -32.29 -7.14
CA LEU A 569 -3.99 -32.41 -6.57
C LEU A 569 -3.91 -33.34 -5.37
N SER A 570 -4.95 -33.37 -4.52
CA SER A 570 -5.01 -34.27 -3.37
C SER A 570 -5.44 -35.69 -3.74
N GLN A 571 -6.05 -35.88 -4.90
CA GLN A 571 -6.66 -37.14 -5.34
C GLN A 571 -7.67 -37.67 -4.30
N ASP A 572 -8.41 -36.76 -3.62
CA ASP A 572 -9.43 -37.17 -2.67
C ASP A 572 -10.63 -37.79 -3.40
N PRO A 573 -10.95 -39.07 -3.15
CA PRO A 573 -11.95 -39.81 -3.92
C PRO A 573 -13.37 -39.30 -3.72
N TYR A 574 -13.66 -38.69 -2.56
CA TYR A 574 -14.98 -38.13 -2.29
C TYR A 574 -15.22 -36.82 -3.05
N PHE A 575 -14.24 -35.94 -3.02
CA PHE A 575 -14.29 -34.68 -3.78
C PHE A 575 -14.34 -34.93 -5.28
N ILE A 576 -13.49 -35.82 -5.82
CA ILE A 576 -13.48 -36.17 -7.25
C ILE A 576 -14.83 -36.70 -7.67
N ARG A 577 -15.39 -37.69 -6.93
CA ARG A 577 -16.71 -38.25 -7.21
C ARG A 577 -17.80 -37.21 -7.18
N SER A 578 -17.80 -36.33 -6.19
CA SER A 578 -18.79 -35.25 -6.05
C SER A 578 -18.78 -34.32 -7.25
N PHE A 579 -17.59 -33.91 -7.70
CA PHE A 579 -17.45 -33.05 -8.88
C PHE A 579 -17.82 -33.76 -10.20
N LYS A 580 -17.47 -35.04 -10.38
CA LYS A 580 -17.88 -35.85 -11.53
C LYS A 580 -19.37 -36.02 -11.62
N GLN A 581 -20.05 -36.14 -10.49
CA GLN A 581 -21.50 -36.25 -10.40
C GLN A 581 -22.23 -34.90 -10.45
N GLY A 582 -21.51 -33.79 -10.57
CA GLY A 582 -22.12 -32.45 -10.62
C GLY A 582 -22.76 -31.98 -9.30
N LYS A 583 -22.42 -32.62 -8.17
CA LYS A 583 -22.97 -32.28 -6.85
C LYS A 583 -22.39 -30.97 -6.33
N ASP A 584 -23.19 -30.23 -5.55
CA ASP A 584 -22.68 -29.09 -4.78
C ASP A 584 -21.72 -29.58 -3.70
N ILE A 585 -20.44 -29.26 -3.86
CA ILE A 585 -19.37 -29.70 -2.96
C ILE A 585 -19.59 -29.21 -1.52
N HIS A 586 -20.18 -28.02 -1.31
CA HIS A 586 -20.43 -27.51 0.03
C HIS A 586 -21.55 -28.29 0.73
N THR A 587 -22.57 -28.70 -0.01
CA THR A 587 -23.61 -29.61 0.50
C THR A 587 -23.01 -30.99 0.78
N ALA A 588 -22.23 -31.54 -0.14
CA ALA A 588 -21.58 -32.83 0.03
C ALA A 588 -20.66 -32.87 1.27
N VAL A 589 -19.88 -31.82 1.50
CA VAL A 589 -19.05 -31.70 2.70
C VAL A 589 -19.89 -31.50 3.97
N ALA A 590 -20.97 -30.70 3.90
CA ALA A 590 -21.88 -30.53 5.03
C ALA A 590 -22.47 -31.85 5.49
N MET A 591 -22.93 -32.71 4.55
CA MET A 591 -23.42 -34.05 4.85
C MET A 591 -22.41 -34.85 5.68
N LYS A 592 -21.12 -34.80 5.31
CA LYS A 592 -20.06 -35.54 5.99
C LYS A 592 -19.68 -34.97 7.33
N VAL A 593 -19.50 -33.66 7.41
CA VAL A 593 -19.03 -32.97 8.62
C VAL A 593 -20.10 -32.98 9.73
N PHE A 594 -21.38 -32.82 9.35
CA PHE A 594 -22.52 -32.79 10.27
C PHE A 594 -23.20 -34.16 10.41
N ASN A 595 -22.76 -35.17 9.65
CA ASN A 595 -23.31 -36.53 9.62
C ASN A 595 -24.83 -36.55 9.37
N VAL A 596 -25.29 -35.88 8.32
CA VAL A 596 -26.68 -35.77 7.90
C VAL A 596 -26.87 -36.15 6.42
N ASN A 597 -28.08 -36.58 6.06
CA ASN A 597 -28.45 -36.81 4.65
C ASN A 597 -28.64 -35.48 3.91
N GLU A 598 -28.62 -35.51 2.59
CA GLU A 598 -28.71 -34.32 1.73
C GLU A 598 -29.94 -33.46 2.03
N GLU A 599 -31.10 -34.12 2.20
CA GLU A 599 -32.39 -33.48 2.51
C GLU A 599 -32.38 -32.70 3.86
N ASN A 600 -31.51 -33.08 4.75
CA ASN A 600 -31.38 -32.47 6.09
C ASN A 600 -30.26 -31.42 6.18
N VAL A 601 -29.59 -31.13 5.08
CA VAL A 601 -28.56 -30.07 5.05
C VAL A 601 -29.25 -28.70 5.03
N THR A 602 -29.15 -28.00 6.15
CA THR A 602 -29.66 -26.63 6.24
C THR A 602 -28.78 -25.63 5.51
N ALA A 603 -29.33 -24.45 5.16
CA ALA A 603 -28.56 -23.36 4.56
C ALA A 603 -27.39 -22.94 5.43
N GLU A 604 -27.55 -22.97 6.76
CA GLU A 604 -26.49 -22.65 7.71
C GLU A 604 -25.39 -23.74 7.73
N MET A 605 -25.73 -25.01 7.70
CA MET A 605 -24.72 -26.09 7.58
C MET A 605 -23.91 -25.97 6.30
N ARG A 606 -24.59 -25.70 5.17
CA ARG A 606 -23.93 -25.44 3.90
C ARG A 606 -23.02 -24.21 3.95
N ARG A 607 -23.44 -23.11 4.58
CA ARG A 607 -22.65 -21.90 4.80
C ARG A 607 -21.40 -22.23 5.64
N ARG A 608 -21.57 -22.93 6.76
CA ARG A 608 -20.45 -23.35 7.62
C ARG A 608 -19.48 -24.27 6.86
N ALA A 609 -19.99 -25.25 6.11
CA ALA A 609 -19.14 -26.11 5.27
C ALA A 609 -18.35 -25.32 4.22
N LYS A 610 -18.96 -24.29 3.63
CA LYS A 610 -18.26 -23.38 2.70
C LYS A 610 -17.09 -22.67 3.39
N ILE A 611 -17.29 -22.13 4.60
CA ILE A 611 -16.24 -21.48 5.39
C ILE A 611 -15.13 -22.48 5.73
N ILE A 612 -15.48 -23.69 6.15
CA ILE A 612 -14.52 -24.73 6.51
C ILE A 612 -13.70 -25.15 5.29
N ASN A 613 -14.31 -25.41 4.13
CA ASN A 613 -13.65 -25.82 2.91
C ASN A 613 -12.58 -24.82 2.46
N PHE A 614 -12.98 -23.55 2.32
CA PHE A 614 -12.03 -22.51 1.91
C PHE A 614 -11.01 -22.23 3.02
N GLY A 615 -11.46 -22.17 4.28
CA GLY A 615 -10.58 -21.88 5.41
C GLY A 615 -9.43 -22.89 5.52
N ILE A 616 -9.73 -24.16 5.42
CA ILE A 616 -8.74 -25.24 5.51
C ILE A 616 -7.76 -25.19 4.33
N LEU A 617 -8.24 -25.00 3.10
CA LEU A 617 -7.37 -24.86 1.93
C LEU A 617 -6.44 -23.64 2.03
N TYR A 618 -6.88 -22.57 2.68
CA TYR A 618 -6.05 -21.39 2.96
C TYR A 618 -5.17 -21.53 4.20
N GLY A 619 -5.06 -22.74 4.78
CA GLY A 619 -4.23 -23.00 5.95
C GLY A 619 -4.77 -22.37 7.24
N MET A 620 -6.08 -22.12 7.32
CA MET A 620 -6.74 -21.58 8.49
C MET A 620 -6.66 -22.56 9.66
N GLY A 621 -6.12 -22.10 10.79
CA GLY A 621 -6.16 -22.89 12.04
C GLY A 621 -7.46 -22.67 12.83
N VAL A 622 -7.63 -23.42 13.90
CA VAL A 622 -8.85 -23.44 14.75
C VAL A 622 -9.27 -22.04 15.24
N ASN A 623 -8.32 -21.16 15.60
CA ASN A 623 -8.66 -19.82 16.09
C ASN A 623 -9.31 -18.94 15.02
N ALA A 624 -8.78 -18.97 13.81
CA ALA A 624 -9.35 -18.21 12.70
C ALA A 624 -10.69 -18.84 12.23
N LEU A 625 -10.80 -20.19 12.29
CA LEU A 625 -12.04 -20.88 12.01
C LEU A 625 -13.15 -20.48 13.00
N ARG A 626 -12.82 -20.41 14.30
CA ARG A 626 -13.72 -19.91 15.34
C ARG A 626 -14.27 -18.52 15.02
N GLU A 627 -13.38 -17.59 14.65
CA GLU A 627 -13.77 -16.20 14.31
C GLU A 627 -14.71 -16.16 13.09
N ASN A 628 -14.41 -16.94 12.05
CA ASN A 628 -15.21 -16.98 10.82
C ASN A 628 -16.55 -17.68 10.98
N LEU A 629 -16.64 -18.68 11.86
CA LEU A 629 -17.89 -19.39 12.16
C LEU A 629 -18.75 -18.65 13.19
N GLY A 630 -18.19 -17.67 13.91
CA GLY A 630 -18.86 -16.98 15.01
C GLY A 630 -19.18 -17.91 16.19
N THR A 631 -18.29 -18.89 16.49
CA THR A 631 -18.50 -19.93 17.49
C THR A 631 -17.42 -19.91 18.57
N ASP A 632 -17.49 -20.82 19.54
CA ASP A 632 -16.45 -21.00 20.54
C ASP A 632 -15.28 -21.87 20.02
N ARG A 633 -14.16 -21.89 20.77
CA ARG A 633 -12.96 -22.64 20.37
C ARG A 633 -13.19 -24.17 20.35
N LYS A 634 -14.04 -24.68 21.25
CA LYS A 634 -14.28 -26.14 21.38
C LYS A 634 -15.09 -26.63 20.19
N GLU A 635 -16.12 -25.90 19.79
CA GLU A 635 -16.93 -26.21 18.62
C GLU A 635 -16.10 -26.09 17.31
N ALA A 636 -15.29 -25.04 17.18
CA ALA A 636 -14.39 -24.87 16.04
C ALA A 636 -13.35 -26.00 15.95
N GLN A 637 -12.83 -26.50 17.08
CA GLN A 637 -11.93 -27.65 17.12
C GLN A 637 -12.64 -28.93 16.65
N ILE A 638 -13.87 -29.17 17.10
CA ILE A 638 -14.66 -30.32 16.66
C ILE A 638 -14.89 -30.32 15.17
N PHE A 639 -15.24 -29.16 14.59
CA PHE A 639 -15.40 -29.01 13.13
C PHE A 639 -14.11 -29.29 12.38
N TYR A 640 -13.00 -28.74 12.87
CA TYR A 640 -11.67 -28.92 12.28
C TYR A 640 -11.26 -30.40 12.29
N ASP A 641 -11.41 -31.07 13.40
CA ASP A 641 -11.06 -32.48 13.56
C ASP A 641 -11.97 -33.39 12.73
N ASN A 642 -13.28 -33.12 12.75
CA ASN A 642 -14.24 -33.86 11.94
C ASN A 642 -13.96 -33.74 10.45
N TYR A 643 -13.62 -32.54 9.97
CA TYR A 643 -13.26 -32.36 8.57
C TYR A 643 -12.10 -33.27 8.17
N PHE A 644 -11.00 -33.21 8.89
CA PHE A 644 -9.82 -34.03 8.60
C PHE A 644 -9.99 -35.52 8.83
N LYS A 645 -10.92 -35.92 9.72
CA LYS A 645 -11.33 -37.29 9.87
C LYS A 645 -12.10 -37.81 8.65
N GLN A 646 -12.96 -36.96 8.07
CA GLN A 646 -13.72 -37.32 6.87
C GLN A 646 -12.89 -37.23 5.56
N PHE A 647 -11.88 -36.36 5.52
CA PHE A 647 -11.05 -36.10 4.34
C PHE A 647 -9.55 -36.28 4.63
N PRO A 648 -9.12 -37.51 4.99
CA PRO A 648 -7.72 -37.80 5.39
C PRO A 648 -6.74 -37.57 4.25
N THR A 649 -7.17 -37.79 2.99
CA THR A 649 -6.33 -37.58 1.80
C THR A 649 -5.99 -36.11 1.59
N ILE A 650 -6.95 -35.22 1.79
CA ILE A 650 -6.71 -33.76 1.77
C ILE A 650 -5.70 -33.38 2.86
N ARG A 651 -5.85 -33.92 4.08
CA ARG A 651 -4.89 -33.66 5.16
C ARG A 651 -3.49 -34.09 4.77
N GLY A 652 -3.34 -35.34 4.30
CA GLY A 652 -2.03 -35.88 3.89
C GLY A 652 -1.38 -35.03 2.79
N TYR A 653 -2.17 -34.57 1.83
CA TYR A 653 -1.70 -33.65 0.76
C TYR A 653 -1.21 -32.32 1.35
N LEU A 654 -1.99 -31.65 2.20
CA LEU A 654 -1.60 -30.37 2.80
C LEU A 654 -0.34 -30.50 3.68
N ASP A 655 -0.21 -31.59 4.44
CA ASP A 655 0.98 -31.86 5.24
C ASP A 655 2.20 -32.15 4.34
N SER A 656 2.05 -32.90 3.24
CA SER A 656 3.13 -33.17 2.29
C SER A 656 3.66 -31.89 1.60
N ILE A 657 2.76 -30.93 1.23
CA ILE A 657 3.18 -29.63 0.69
C ILE A 657 4.03 -28.87 1.71
N LYS A 658 3.60 -28.86 2.97
CA LYS A 658 4.29 -28.18 4.05
C LYS A 658 5.71 -28.72 4.25
N ASP A 659 5.84 -30.05 4.26
CA ASP A 659 7.12 -30.71 4.40
C ASP A 659 8.02 -30.50 3.18
N PHE A 660 7.45 -30.57 1.99
CA PHE A 660 8.16 -30.25 0.74
C PHE A 660 8.69 -28.80 0.76
N ALA A 661 7.88 -27.83 1.18
CA ALA A 661 8.27 -26.44 1.25
C ALA A 661 9.38 -26.19 2.29
N LYS A 662 9.34 -26.89 3.44
CA LYS A 662 10.42 -26.83 4.46
C LYS A 662 11.74 -27.33 3.94
N GLN A 663 11.72 -28.44 3.19
CA GLN A 663 12.92 -29.04 2.62
C GLN A 663 13.50 -28.18 1.51
N ASN A 664 12.67 -27.75 0.56
CA ASN A 664 13.11 -27.17 -0.70
C ASN A 664 13.11 -25.62 -0.71
N GLY A 665 12.38 -24.97 0.21
CA GLY A 665 12.22 -23.51 0.24
C GLY A 665 11.21 -22.95 -0.76
N TYR A 666 10.51 -23.81 -1.52
CA TYR A 666 9.49 -23.42 -2.50
C TYR A 666 8.39 -24.49 -2.60
N THR A 667 7.30 -24.14 -3.28
CA THR A 667 6.25 -25.08 -3.72
C THR A 667 6.07 -25.03 -5.23
N ILE A 668 5.38 -26.03 -5.80
CA ILE A 668 5.24 -26.20 -7.26
C ILE A 668 3.76 -26.36 -7.61
N THR A 669 3.28 -25.67 -8.66
CA THR A 669 1.94 -25.88 -9.24
C THR A 669 1.91 -27.14 -10.13
N LEU A 670 0.71 -27.56 -10.55
CA LEU A 670 0.52 -28.68 -11.49
C LEU A 670 1.38 -28.54 -12.77
N PHE A 671 1.59 -27.33 -13.23
CA PHE A 671 2.30 -27.04 -14.47
C PHE A 671 3.81 -26.74 -14.28
N GLY A 672 4.30 -26.79 -13.03
CA GLY A 672 5.72 -26.61 -12.74
C GLY A 672 6.11 -25.19 -12.27
N ARG A 673 5.16 -24.26 -12.06
CA ARG A 673 5.46 -22.93 -11.52
C ARG A 673 5.97 -23.05 -10.09
N LYS A 674 7.11 -22.45 -9.80
CA LYS A 674 7.68 -22.38 -8.46
C LYS A 674 7.28 -21.09 -7.75
N ARG A 675 6.94 -21.20 -6.47
CA ARG A 675 6.80 -20.07 -5.57
C ARG A 675 7.73 -20.26 -4.37
N TYR A 676 8.58 -19.28 -4.15
CA TYR A 676 9.61 -19.33 -3.10
C TYR A 676 9.09 -18.79 -1.77
N PHE A 677 9.60 -19.36 -0.66
CA PHE A 677 9.22 -18.97 0.70
C PHE A 677 10.47 -18.79 1.57
N PRO A 678 11.21 -17.68 1.46
CA PRO A 678 12.43 -17.45 2.25
C PRO A 678 12.20 -17.58 3.75
N ALA A 679 11.04 -17.15 4.23
CA ALA A 679 10.65 -17.17 5.63
C ALA A 679 10.26 -18.57 6.19
N ILE A 680 10.22 -19.63 5.36
CA ILE A 680 9.80 -20.98 5.79
C ILE A 680 10.75 -21.59 6.84
N LYS A 681 12.02 -21.16 6.84
CA LYS A 681 13.06 -21.59 7.78
C LYS A 681 13.35 -20.56 8.87
N SER A 682 12.50 -19.55 9.02
CA SER A 682 12.67 -18.50 10.03
C SER A 682 12.73 -19.10 11.44
N PRO A 683 13.67 -18.66 12.30
CA PRO A 683 13.70 -19.06 13.71
C PRO A 683 12.50 -18.53 14.49
N VAL A 684 11.86 -17.46 14.02
CA VAL A 684 10.70 -16.83 14.65
C VAL A 684 9.44 -17.66 14.37
N PRO A 685 8.80 -18.29 15.40
CA PRO A 685 7.69 -19.22 15.19
C PRO A 685 6.49 -18.61 14.44
N PHE A 686 6.15 -17.36 14.71
CA PHE A 686 5.03 -16.67 14.04
C PHE A 686 5.28 -16.47 12.53
N ILE A 687 6.49 -16.01 12.16
CA ILE A 687 6.91 -15.80 10.76
C ILE A 687 6.93 -17.13 10.02
N ARG A 688 7.51 -18.16 10.62
CA ARG A 688 7.53 -19.52 10.06
C ARG A 688 6.12 -20.08 9.85
N ALA A 689 5.24 -19.96 10.86
CA ALA A 689 3.85 -20.42 10.75
C ALA A 689 3.05 -19.67 9.66
N MET A 690 3.35 -18.39 9.45
CA MET A 690 2.74 -17.62 8.35
C MET A 690 3.22 -18.12 6.99
N ALA A 691 4.52 -18.35 6.82
CA ALA A 691 5.10 -18.90 5.59
C ALA A 691 4.57 -20.33 5.31
N GLU A 692 4.43 -21.19 6.33
CA GLU A 692 3.84 -22.52 6.20
C GLU A 692 2.39 -22.47 5.69
N ARG A 693 1.55 -21.56 6.22
CA ARG A 693 0.16 -21.38 5.73
C ARG A 693 0.13 -20.91 4.28
N MET A 694 0.98 -19.95 3.91
CA MET A 694 1.06 -19.48 2.52
C MET A 694 1.55 -20.59 1.58
N ALA A 695 2.54 -21.39 2.00
CA ALA A 695 3.08 -22.49 1.22
C ALA A 695 2.01 -23.58 0.97
N THR A 696 1.19 -23.89 1.96
CA THR A 696 0.15 -24.91 1.87
C THR A 696 -0.88 -24.59 0.78
N ASN A 697 -1.27 -23.32 0.63
CA ASN A 697 -2.25 -22.92 -0.38
C ASN A 697 -1.64 -22.66 -1.77
N ALA A 698 -0.33 -22.38 -1.84
CA ALA A 698 0.29 -21.89 -3.07
C ALA A 698 0.16 -22.82 -4.30
N PRO A 699 0.29 -24.15 -4.22
CA PRO A 699 0.08 -25.03 -5.36
C PRO A 699 -1.35 -25.01 -5.87
N ILE A 700 -2.33 -24.97 -4.98
CA ILE A 700 -3.76 -24.94 -5.35
C ILE A 700 -4.10 -23.62 -6.01
N GLN A 701 -3.79 -22.50 -5.33
CA GLN A 701 -4.07 -21.16 -5.83
C GLN A 701 -3.32 -20.87 -7.13
N GLY A 702 -2.02 -21.18 -7.18
CA GLY A 702 -1.20 -20.95 -8.38
C GLY A 702 -1.69 -21.75 -9.58
N THR A 703 -2.05 -23.03 -9.40
CA THR A 703 -2.64 -23.84 -10.46
C THR A 703 -3.98 -23.27 -10.91
N ALA A 704 -4.89 -23.00 -9.97
CA ALA A 704 -6.26 -22.57 -10.26
C ALA A 704 -6.34 -21.18 -10.90
N THR A 705 -5.79 -20.16 -10.22
CA THR A 705 -6.06 -18.75 -10.54
C THR A 705 -4.91 -18.03 -11.21
N ALA A 706 -3.77 -18.70 -11.43
CA ALA A 706 -2.69 -18.18 -12.25
C ALA A 706 -2.52 -18.97 -13.53
N ASP A 707 -2.29 -20.28 -13.45
CA ASP A 707 -1.97 -21.09 -14.62
C ASP A 707 -3.22 -21.41 -15.47
N ILE A 708 -4.28 -21.96 -14.86
CA ILE A 708 -5.51 -22.35 -15.56
C ILE A 708 -6.16 -21.14 -16.24
N ILE A 709 -6.30 -20.01 -15.56
CA ILE A 709 -6.88 -18.79 -16.16
C ILE A 709 -6.11 -18.37 -17.41
N LYS A 710 -4.79 -18.33 -17.36
CA LYS A 710 -3.94 -17.92 -18.47
C LYS A 710 -4.00 -18.90 -19.63
N ILE A 711 -4.03 -20.20 -19.35
CA ILE A 711 -4.20 -21.22 -20.38
C ILE A 711 -5.59 -21.06 -21.04
N GLY A 712 -6.64 -20.81 -20.25
CA GLY A 712 -7.99 -20.55 -20.76
C GLY A 712 -8.05 -19.30 -21.64
N MET A 713 -7.44 -18.19 -21.21
CA MET A 713 -7.31 -16.97 -22.02
C MET A 713 -6.62 -17.23 -23.35
N LYS A 714 -5.48 -17.94 -23.34
CA LYS A 714 -4.72 -18.30 -24.55
C LYS A 714 -5.55 -19.17 -25.50
N LYS A 715 -6.16 -20.25 -24.99
CA LYS A 715 -6.96 -21.16 -25.82
C LYS A 715 -8.17 -20.44 -26.43
N ALA A 716 -8.87 -19.62 -25.66
CA ALA A 716 -10.02 -18.85 -26.13
C ALA A 716 -9.60 -17.83 -27.22
N ASP A 717 -8.52 -17.10 -27.01
CA ASP A 717 -8.00 -16.13 -27.99
C ASP A 717 -7.63 -16.82 -29.31
N TYR A 718 -6.93 -17.97 -29.27
CA TYR A 718 -6.55 -18.72 -30.44
C TYR A 718 -7.75 -19.32 -31.17
N ALA A 719 -8.73 -19.87 -30.43
CA ALA A 719 -9.93 -20.43 -31.01
C ALA A 719 -10.81 -19.38 -31.72
N LEU A 720 -10.92 -18.19 -31.12
CA LEU A 720 -11.63 -17.06 -31.73
C LEU A 720 -10.93 -16.55 -32.99
N LYS A 721 -9.60 -16.47 -32.99
CA LYS A 721 -8.81 -16.10 -34.18
C LYS A 721 -8.92 -17.12 -35.31
N ASP A 722 -8.83 -18.41 -34.98
CA ASP A 722 -9.01 -19.49 -35.96
C ASP A 722 -10.37 -19.43 -36.66
N LYS A 723 -11.42 -19.08 -35.90
CA LYS A 723 -12.79 -18.89 -36.41
C LYS A 723 -13.04 -17.50 -37.01
N LYS A 724 -12.04 -16.60 -37.01
CA LYS A 724 -12.14 -15.20 -37.46
C LYS A 724 -13.21 -14.40 -36.70
N LEU A 725 -13.39 -14.68 -35.43
CA LEU A 725 -14.35 -14.04 -34.55
C LEU A 725 -13.70 -13.00 -33.60
N ASP A 726 -12.39 -12.83 -33.61
CA ASP A 726 -11.61 -11.94 -32.79
C ASP A 726 -12.00 -10.44 -32.90
N SER A 727 -12.53 -10.03 -34.05
CA SER A 727 -13.08 -8.69 -34.25
C SER A 727 -14.50 -8.52 -33.66
N GLN A 728 -15.22 -9.62 -33.44
CA GLN A 728 -16.62 -9.67 -32.99
C GLN A 728 -16.76 -10.07 -31.53
N ALA A 729 -15.71 -10.63 -30.94
CA ALA A 729 -15.61 -10.97 -29.50
C ALA A 729 -14.27 -10.48 -28.95
N LYS A 730 -14.30 -9.46 -28.09
CA LYS A 730 -13.12 -8.81 -27.54
C LYS A 730 -13.02 -9.06 -26.04
N LEU A 731 -11.91 -9.63 -25.58
CA LEU A 731 -11.62 -9.70 -24.15
C LEU A 731 -11.40 -8.27 -23.62
N LEU A 732 -12.09 -7.92 -22.55
CA LEU A 732 -12.03 -6.59 -21.93
C LEU A 732 -11.39 -6.60 -20.56
N LEU A 733 -11.75 -7.59 -19.72
CA LEU A 733 -11.30 -7.66 -18.33
C LEU A 733 -11.02 -9.10 -17.92
N GLN A 734 -10.03 -9.25 -17.05
CA GLN A 734 -9.81 -10.45 -16.24
C GLN A 734 -9.96 -10.07 -14.77
N VAL A 735 -10.89 -10.71 -14.04
CA VAL A 735 -11.19 -10.41 -12.64
C VAL A 735 -11.28 -11.71 -11.86
N HIS A 736 -10.28 -11.98 -11.00
CA HIS A 736 -10.15 -13.22 -10.22
C HIS A 736 -10.13 -14.49 -11.10
N ASP A 737 -11.22 -15.22 -11.20
CA ASP A 737 -11.44 -16.44 -11.99
C ASP A 737 -12.43 -16.23 -13.16
N GLU A 738 -12.73 -14.95 -13.47
CA GLU A 738 -13.70 -14.49 -14.46
C GLU A 738 -13.00 -13.82 -15.66
N LEU A 739 -13.46 -14.11 -16.87
CA LEU A 739 -13.11 -13.42 -18.10
C LEU A 739 -14.34 -12.68 -18.63
N ILE A 740 -14.21 -11.39 -18.97
CA ILE A 740 -15.31 -10.59 -19.50
C ILE A 740 -15.01 -10.19 -20.93
N TYR A 741 -15.89 -10.60 -21.82
CA TYR A 741 -15.84 -10.28 -23.26
C TYR A 741 -16.94 -9.31 -23.65
N GLU A 742 -16.67 -8.45 -24.63
CA GLU A 742 -17.67 -7.69 -25.39
C GLU A 742 -17.95 -8.45 -26.68
N VAL A 743 -19.18 -8.96 -26.85
CA VAL A 743 -19.54 -9.87 -27.95
C VAL A 743 -20.68 -9.26 -28.78
N LYS A 744 -20.58 -9.33 -30.10
CA LYS A 744 -21.65 -8.91 -31.02
C LYS A 744 -22.88 -9.83 -30.86
N LYS A 745 -24.09 -9.25 -30.78
CA LYS A 745 -25.31 -9.97 -30.43
C LYS A 745 -25.60 -11.15 -31.36
N ASP A 746 -25.38 -11.00 -32.65
CA ASP A 746 -25.60 -12.05 -33.66
C ASP A 746 -24.57 -13.20 -33.63
N LYS A 747 -23.51 -13.07 -32.82
CA LYS A 747 -22.47 -14.07 -32.63
C LYS A 747 -22.39 -14.62 -31.19
N LEU A 748 -23.40 -14.30 -30.39
CA LEU A 748 -23.40 -14.59 -28.96
C LEU A 748 -23.21 -16.08 -28.66
N GLU A 749 -24.09 -16.94 -29.21
CA GLU A 749 -24.09 -18.37 -28.89
C GLU A 749 -22.82 -19.05 -29.40
N GLU A 750 -22.39 -18.71 -30.65
CA GLU A 750 -21.16 -19.25 -31.24
C GLU A 750 -19.92 -18.90 -30.37
N VAL A 751 -19.83 -17.68 -29.89
CA VAL A 751 -18.71 -17.25 -29.04
C VAL A 751 -18.79 -17.88 -27.65
N ILE A 752 -19.99 -18.03 -27.09
CA ILE A 752 -20.18 -18.71 -25.79
C ILE A 752 -19.66 -20.14 -25.88
N ASP A 753 -20.04 -20.89 -26.89
CA ASP A 753 -19.61 -22.28 -27.06
C ASP A 753 -18.09 -22.40 -27.21
N ILE A 754 -17.49 -21.53 -28.02
CA ILE A 754 -16.04 -21.55 -28.26
C ILE A 754 -15.27 -21.23 -26.99
N VAL A 755 -15.60 -20.13 -26.33
CA VAL A 755 -14.85 -19.67 -25.14
C VAL A 755 -15.04 -20.62 -23.97
N LYS A 756 -16.26 -21.06 -23.71
CA LYS A 756 -16.58 -22.02 -22.64
C LYS A 756 -15.81 -23.33 -22.82
N ASN A 757 -15.87 -23.95 -24.02
CA ASN A 757 -15.14 -25.19 -24.32
C ASN A 757 -13.62 -24.99 -24.18
N SER A 758 -13.10 -23.85 -24.64
CA SER A 758 -11.69 -23.49 -24.51
C SER A 758 -11.23 -23.36 -23.03
N MET A 759 -12.15 -22.98 -22.16
CA MET A 759 -11.85 -22.85 -20.72
C MET A 759 -12.09 -24.16 -19.94
N GLU A 760 -12.99 -25.02 -20.35
CA GLU A 760 -13.30 -26.27 -19.64
C GLU A 760 -12.30 -27.39 -19.99
N ASP A 761 -11.85 -27.53 -21.22
CA ASP A 761 -10.90 -28.56 -21.68
C ASP A 761 -9.49 -27.97 -21.83
N ILE A 762 -8.79 -27.73 -20.73
CA ILE A 762 -7.54 -27.00 -20.80
C ILE A 762 -6.31 -27.72 -20.28
N ILE A 763 -6.46 -28.74 -19.41
CA ILE A 763 -5.33 -29.44 -18.81
C ILE A 763 -4.80 -30.50 -19.79
N PRO A 764 -3.56 -30.34 -20.33
CA PRO A 764 -3.01 -31.37 -21.24
C PRO A 764 -2.84 -32.71 -20.52
N SER A 765 -3.10 -33.81 -21.24
CA SER A 765 -3.07 -35.20 -20.74
C SER A 765 -1.77 -35.55 -19.98
N LYS A 766 -0.63 -35.04 -20.46
CA LYS A 766 0.68 -35.25 -19.80
C LYS A 766 0.75 -34.79 -18.33
N PHE A 767 -0.07 -33.83 -17.94
CA PHE A 767 -0.15 -33.35 -16.54
C PHE A 767 -1.21 -34.11 -15.72
N LEU A 768 -1.96 -35.00 -16.35
CA LEU A 768 -2.97 -35.87 -15.73
C LEU A 768 -2.50 -37.31 -15.61
N GLU A 769 -1.28 -37.63 -16.04
CA GLU A 769 -0.74 -38.98 -15.92
C GLU A 769 -0.71 -39.45 -14.47
N GLY A 770 -1.36 -40.57 -14.18
CA GLY A 770 -1.51 -41.13 -12.83
C GLY A 770 -2.52 -40.41 -11.92
N LEU A 771 -3.22 -39.39 -12.43
CA LEU A 771 -4.25 -38.66 -11.70
C LEU A 771 -5.65 -38.97 -12.25
N ASP A 772 -6.62 -39.12 -11.34
CA ASP A 772 -8.03 -39.17 -11.72
C ASP A 772 -8.54 -37.74 -12.02
N PRO A 773 -8.94 -37.41 -13.29
CA PRO A 773 -9.24 -36.05 -13.68
C PRO A 773 -10.52 -35.52 -13.03
N VAL A 774 -10.51 -34.24 -12.73
CA VAL A 774 -11.65 -33.48 -12.22
C VAL A 774 -12.14 -32.50 -13.30
N PRO A 775 -13.43 -32.57 -13.72
CA PRO A 775 -13.94 -31.69 -14.75
C PRO A 775 -13.94 -30.22 -14.29
N LEU A 776 -13.39 -29.33 -15.11
CA LEU A 776 -13.56 -27.90 -14.94
C LEU A 776 -14.93 -27.48 -15.48
N ARG A 777 -15.56 -26.50 -14.86
CA ARG A 777 -16.86 -25.97 -15.28
C ARG A 777 -16.84 -24.46 -15.29
N VAL A 778 -17.43 -23.90 -16.34
CA VAL A 778 -17.54 -22.46 -16.55
C VAL A 778 -19.01 -22.05 -16.57
N SER A 779 -19.36 -21.15 -15.67
CA SER A 779 -20.66 -20.49 -15.66
C SER A 779 -20.63 -19.31 -16.62
N VAL A 780 -21.70 -19.14 -17.40
CA VAL A 780 -21.82 -18.06 -18.38
C VAL A 780 -23.00 -17.17 -18.01
N ALA A 781 -22.78 -15.87 -18.02
CA ALA A 781 -23.82 -14.85 -17.90
C ALA A 781 -23.58 -13.75 -18.93
N TYR A 782 -24.64 -13.15 -19.46
CA TYR A 782 -24.52 -12.05 -20.40
C TYR A 782 -25.57 -10.97 -20.19
N GLY A 783 -25.23 -9.75 -20.57
CA GLY A 783 -26.11 -8.60 -20.38
C GLY A 783 -25.53 -7.31 -20.95
N GLN A 784 -26.26 -6.22 -20.76
CA GLN A 784 -25.87 -4.93 -21.30
C GLN A 784 -24.82 -4.22 -20.42
N SER A 785 -24.72 -4.57 -19.14
CA SER A 785 -23.76 -4.03 -18.18
C SER A 785 -23.12 -5.13 -17.34
N TRP A 786 -21.95 -4.83 -16.75
CA TRP A 786 -21.23 -5.78 -15.88
C TRP A 786 -22.01 -6.12 -14.59
N GLY A 787 -22.76 -5.17 -14.04
CA GLY A 787 -23.52 -5.39 -12.81
C GLY A 787 -24.66 -6.40 -12.93
N VAL A 788 -25.14 -6.72 -14.15
CA VAL A 788 -26.19 -7.73 -14.39
C VAL A 788 -25.66 -9.12 -14.73
N LEU A 789 -24.33 -9.32 -14.72
CA LEU A 789 -23.73 -10.60 -15.08
C LEU A 789 -23.69 -11.63 -13.92
N LYS A 790 -24.25 -11.29 -12.77
CA LYS A 790 -24.27 -12.18 -11.57
C LYS A 790 -25.67 -12.41 -11.06
#